data_8ba1041c5bfd46896063bf0c02311460
#
_entry.id   8ba1041c5bfd46896063bf0c02311460
#
_cell.length_a   1.000
_cell.length_b   1.000
_cell.length_c   1.000
_cell.angle_alpha   90.00
_cell.angle_beta   90.00
_cell.angle_gamma   90.00
#
_symmetry.space_group_name_H-M   'P 1'
#
loop_
_entity.id
_entity.type
_entity.pdbx_description
1 polymer ?
#
loop_
_entity_poly.entity_id
_entity_poly.type
_entity_poly.pdbx_seq_one_letter_code
_entity_poly.pdbx_strand_id
1 'polypeptide(L)'
;MRCLLLICLLGVALVDGNEVLPFPENRLRDWYAEQARAFLESTQPLPEVLPAFPGLDGGKFGHWGQNTEANYYDHTLNEVDTGGVVGQVINHFGKTTTKAINVRVGEAGEFGVMFDPERLTFTEAWYGGFLRWESRRFGLNNGVSPKGEKLFDLSGSRWVLPEVMTTKYRGYYRSGEQVVFRYEIGSADIYDRFWEQDGKLVRSMTVDGVLPDGVFLESELPASEDNGETKAMALKGEARWIDQIVVTKGKLGKSNGPYVIDTLTLPYRDQNPFNTPFRVGGFDFLPDGRAAVCTIMGDVWLVDGIDEDLERLEWKRIAAGLHQALGLVVQDGKILVLGRDQITRLHDLNGDDEADFYECVTNDYPTSRGNSYALTLHQDENDALYWFTRSEGFGVTKYANPEMPESVATGLRGTNGTGVSPSGDIVFATVQEGTWTPASAIFDVGSGSYHGFGGPEEGRGKYGFDLPLCFIPRGIDNSSGDITFLPDDPRFGPLSGMIVGTSLGACTHHVILREELGGRSQGGVVALAGDFLSGAHRARYNPHDGQLYVAGSSGWESYAQEDGSLERVRYTGGELNLPVAVETRENGLIVRFNTELDPAFVSVENVFCEQWNYLYSSAYGSAEYSVKHPGRQGHDQVEVRSIHILEDGQSVFVEIPQLHPVMQLHLFLNLETNEGTAFSPDLYYSIFELGEAFTDFDGYRPIEKAPFPDFPKPENYPRDSRLVVQEKLGKSTGTFETLFIDAVPGMQYEPKRLQVKAGRRTALILKNVDVEMPHNLVITQPDQLDTVVEASMKLAADPIAINIHYVPEMEGIIAMSPLVYPGEQYAIYFDSPDEPGEYPFVCTFPGHWMIMRGILEVVE
;
A
#
# COMPACT_ATOMS: atom_id res chain seq x y z
N MET A 1 -34.60 -47.07 25.08
CA MET A 1 -34.05 -45.72 25.19
C MET A 1 -32.85 -45.63 24.28
N ARG A 2 -33.03 -45.13 23.10
CA ARG A 2 -31.96 -44.89 22.12
C ARG A 2 -31.95 -43.40 21.84
N CYS A 3 -30.89 -42.69 22.28
CA CYS A 3 -30.63 -41.33 21.86
C CYS A 3 -30.19 -41.32 20.41
N LEU A 4 -30.95 -40.67 19.55
CA LEU A 4 -30.50 -40.28 18.21
C LEU A 4 -29.64 -39.05 18.31
N LEU A 5 -28.33 -39.21 17.99
CA LEU A 5 -27.47 -38.07 17.65
C LEU A 5 -27.80 -37.65 16.22
N LEU A 6 -28.31 -36.44 16.06
CA LEU A 6 -28.42 -35.79 14.76
C LEU A 6 -27.05 -35.22 14.41
N ILE A 7 -26.31 -35.86 13.52
CA ILE A 7 -25.10 -35.29 12.90
C ILE A 7 -25.59 -34.49 11.69
N CYS A 8 -25.56 -33.20 11.77
CA CYS A 8 -25.64 -32.34 10.60
C CYS A 8 -24.37 -32.54 9.76
N LEU A 9 -24.48 -33.36 8.74
CA LEU A 9 -23.51 -33.43 7.64
C LEU A 9 -23.71 -32.14 6.81
N LEU A 10 -22.90 -31.15 7.02
CA LEU A 10 -22.64 -30.12 6.02
C LEU A 10 -22.01 -30.86 4.83
N GLY A 11 -22.79 -31.03 3.77
CA GLY A 11 -22.33 -31.57 2.50
C GLY A 11 -21.33 -30.56 1.90
N VAL A 12 -20.06 -30.87 2.01
CA VAL A 12 -19.05 -30.31 1.12
C VAL A 12 -19.40 -30.84 -0.27
N ALA A 13 -20.03 -30.03 -1.09
CA ALA A 13 -20.13 -30.31 -2.51
C ALA A 13 -18.71 -30.39 -3.06
N LEU A 14 -18.30 -31.57 -3.50
CA LEU A 14 -17.10 -31.70 -4.33
C LEU A 14 -17.42 -30.98 -5.63
N VAL A 15 -16.85 -29.78 -5.76
CA VAL A 15 -16.94 -29.00 -6.99
C VAL A 15 -16.04 -29.67 -8.02
N ASP A 16 -16.61 -30.04 -9.14
CA ASP A 16 -15.90 -30.61 -10.28
C ASP A 16 -14.83 -29.59 -10.73
N GLY A 17 -13.57 -30.02 -10.92
CA GLY A 17 -12.37 -29.19 -11.06
C GLY A 17 -12.27 -28.31 -12.31
N ASN A 18 -13.39 -27.88 -12.89
CA ASN A 18 -13.49 -26.97 -14.05
C ASN A 18 -14.41 -25.75 -13.84
N GLU A 19 -15.00 -25.57 -12.67
CA GLU A 19 -15.69 -24.33 -12.36
C GLU A 19 -14.69 -23.36 -11.74
N VAL A 20 -14.48 -22.21 -12.40
CA VAL A 20 -13.90 -21.04 -11.75
C VAL A 20 -14.93 -20.63 -10.73
N LEU A 21 -14.70 -21.02 -9.49
CA LEU A 21 -15.54 -20.60 -8.39
C LEU A 21 -15.51 -19.07 -8.33
N PRO A 22 -16.65 -18.42 -8.05
CA PRO A 22 -16.59 -17.11 -7.46
C PRO A 22 -15.66 -17.25 -6.26
N PHE A 23 -14.73 -16.28 -6.11
CA PHE A 23 -13.81 -16.27 -4.98
C PHE A 23 -14.61 -16.42 -3.70
N PRO A 24 -14.07 -17.09 -2.66
CA PRO A 24 -14.75 -17.16 -1.40
C PRO A 24 -15.16 -15.76 -0.98
N GLU A 25 -16.44 -15.56 -0.74
CA GLU A 25 -17.00 -14.30 -0.29
C GLU A 25 -16.17 -13.78 0.86
N ASN A 26 -15.73 -12.53 0.78
CA ASN A 26 -15.03 -11.88 1.87
C ASN A 26 -16.04 -11.60 2.99
N ARG A 27 -16.17 -12.54 3.89
CA ARG A 27 -17.13 -12.49 5.00
C ARG A 27 -16.94 -11.32 5.95
N LEU A 28 -15.76 -10.71 5.93
CA LEU A 28 -15.51 -9.52 6.74
C LEU A 28 -16.17 -8.29 6.13
N ARG A 29 -16.14 -8.18 4.79
CA ARG A 29 -16.88 -7.14 4.07
C ARG A 29 -18.37 -7.23 4.32
N ASP A 30 -18.91 -8.44 4.34
CA ASP A 30 -20.34 -8.69 4.49
C ASP A 30 -20.83 -8.54 5.94
N TRP A 31 -19.90 -8.44 6.92
CA TRP A 31 -20.22 -8.38 8.34
C TRP A 31 -21.20 -7.26 8.69
N TYR A 32 -20.96 -6.05 8.21
CA TYR A 32 -21.84 -4.91 8.49
C TYR A 32 -23.24 -5.09 7.89
N ALA A 33 -23.31 -5.52 6.64
CA ALA A 33 -24.59 -5.78 5.95
C ALA A 33 -25.35 -6.93 6.59
N GLU A 34 -24.67 -8.01 7.01
CA GLU A 34 -25.28 -9.12 7.75
C GLU A 34 -25.84 -8.67 9.11
N GLN A 35 -25.10 -7.84 9.85
CA GLN A 35 -25.57 -7.28 11.12
C GLN A 35 -26.76 -6.35 10.90
N ALA A 36 -26.72 -5.46 9.92
CA ALA A 36 -27.82 -4.56 9.59
C ALA A 36 -29.09 -5.34 9.24
N ARG A 37 -28.98 -6.37 8.42
CA ARG A 37 -30.10 -7.26 8.05
C ARG A 37 -30.66 -7.98 9.28
N ALA A 38 -29.79 -8.53 10.13
CA ALA A 38 -30.21 -9.21 11.35
C ALA A 38 -30.92 -8.25 12.32
N PHE A 39 -30.50 -6.99 12.40
CA PHE A 39 -31.15 -5.99 13.25
C PHE A 39 -32.49 -5.53 12.69
N LEU A 40 -32.62 -5.37 11.37
CA LEU A 40 -33.91 -5.08 10.72
C LEU A 40 -34.96 -6.20 10.95
N GLU A 41 -34.54 -7.45 10.89
CA GLU A 41 -35.40 -8.62 11.10
C GLU A 41 -35.68 -8.88 12.59
N SER A 42 -35.00 -8.21 13.52
CA SER A 42 -35.12 -8.44 14.95
C SER A 42 -36.46 -7.98 15.51
N THR A 43 -37.16 -8.87 16.18
CA THR A 43 -38.36 -8.54 16.98
C THR A 43 -38.04 -8.15 18.42
N GLN A 44 -36.79 -8.24 18.84
CA GLN A 44 -36.32 -7.87 20.17
C GLN A 44 -35.77 -6.46 20.16
N PRO A 45 -35.85 -5.74 21.28
CA PRO A 45 -35.16 -4.45 21.42
C PRO A 45 -33.65 -4.62 21.15
N LEU A 46 -33.11 -3.75 20.34
CA LEU A 46 -31.66 -3.75 20.09
C LEU A 46 -30.88 -3.32 21.35
N PRO A 47 -29.62 -3.75 21.51
CA PRO A 47 -28.78 -3.29 22.62
C PRO A 47 -28.51 -1.78 22.49
N GLU A 48 -28.30 -1.14 23.66
CA GLU A 48 -28.01 0.30 23.74
C GLU A 48 -26.77 0.72 22.90
N VAL A 49 -25.78 -0.16 22.86
CA VAL A 49 -24.61 -0.06 22.00
C VAL A 49 -24.52 -1.34 21.19
N LEU A 50 -24.57 -1.21 19.87
CA LEU A 50 -24.45 -2.31 18.93
C LEU A 50 -23.00 -2.82 18.89
N PRO A 51 -22.75 -4.08 18.50
CA PRO A 51 -21.40 -4.60 18.41
C PRO A 51 -20.52 -3.79 17.45
N ALA A 52 -19.26 -3.53 17.84
CA ALA A 52 -18.23 -3.06 16.91
C ALA A 52 -17.80 -4.20 16.00
N PHE A 53 -17.17 -3.86 14.88
CA PHE A 53 -16.50 -4.83 14.02
C PHE A 53 -15.50 -5.66 14.84
N PRO A 54 -15.55 -7.01 14.76
CA PRO A 54 -14.74 -7.87 15.64
C PRO A 54 -13.25 -7.90 15.31
N GLY A 55 -12.84 -7.18 14.27
CA GLY A 55 -11.48 -7.18 13.75
C GLY A 55 -11.25 -8.19 12.64
N LEU A 56 -10.07 -8.13 12.03
CA LEU A 56 -9.66 -9.06 10.97
C LEU A 56 -9.50 -10.47 11.56
N ASP A 57 -9.78 -11.48 10.74
CA ASP A 57 -9.84 -12.88 11.17
C ASP A 57 -8.48 -13.58 11.34
N GLY A 58 -7.38 -12.84 11.21
CA GLY A 58 -6.02 -13.36 11.31
C GLY A 58 -5.62 -14.27 10.17
N GLY A 59 -6.23 -14.12 8.99
CA GLY A 59 -5.90 -14.87 7.78
C GLY A 59 -6.68 -16.17 7.60
N LYS A 60 -7.77 -16.33 8.33
CA LYS A 60 -8.64 -17.51 8.20
C LYS A 60 -9.23 -17.67 6.79
N PHE A 61 -9.46 -16.57 6.09
CA PHE A 61 -10.02 -16.50 4.75
C PHE A 61 -9.09 -15.86 3.73
N GLY A 62 -7.81 -15.67 4.02
CA GLY A 62 -6.91 -15.01 3.11
C GLY A 62 -5.44 -15.14 3.49
N HIS A 63 -4.65 -14.28 2.92
CA HIS A 63 -3.20 -14.30 2.91
C HIS A 63 -2.51 -13.94 4.24
N TRP A 64 -3.24 -13.54 5.27
CA TRP A 64 -2.65 -13.22 6.56
C TRP A 64 -1.67 -14.29 7.06
N GLY A 65 -2.01 -15.57 6.85
CA GLY A 65 -1.16 -16.71 7.18
C GLY A 65 0.05 -16.93 6.26
N GLN A 66 0.15 -16.23 5.12
CA GLN A 66 1.31 -16.35 4.22
C GLN A 66 2.49 -15.45 4.62
N ASN A 67 2.34 -14.54 5.57
CA ASN A 67 3.45 -13.88 6.23
C ASN A 67 4.15 -14.81 7.23
N THR A 68 4.32 -16.08 6.86
CA THR A 68 5.09 -17.04 7.62
C THR A 68 6.58 -16.74 7.51
N GLU A 69 7.37 -17.22 8.48
CA GLU A 69 8.83 -17.11 8.44
C GLU A 69 9.42 -17.64 7.12
N ALA A 70 8.83 -18.70 6.55
CA ALA A 70 9.26 -19.28 5.28
C ALA A 70 9.06 -18.32 4.08
N ASN A 71 7.95 -17.58 4.02
CA ASN A 71 7.69 -16.62 2.94
C ASN A 71 8.43 -15.29 3.16
N TYR A 72 8.70 -14.97 4.43
CA TYR A 72 9.43 -13.75 4.79
C TYR A 72 10.91 -13.82 4.41
N TYR A 73 11.51 -15.03 4.42
CA TYR A 73 12.92 -15.31 4.11
C TYR A 73 13.06 -16.14 2.84
N ASP A 74 12.68 -15.59 1.70
CA ASP A 74 12.80 -16.26 0.41
C ASP A 74 14.23 -16.13 -0.17
N HIS A 75 15.10 -17.09 0.12
CA HIS A 75 16.46 -17.13 -0.42
C HIS A 75 16.51 -17.44 -1.93
N THR A 76 15.41 -17.94 -2.51
CA THR A 76 15.34 -18.26 -3.94
C THR A 76 15.34 -17.01 -4.81
N LEU A 77 15.14 -15.81 -4.25
CA LEU A 77 15.36 -14.52 -4.95
C LEU A 77 16.78 -14.38 -5.49
N ASN A 78 17.77 -15.08 -4.93
CA ASN A 78 19.14 -15.10 -5.45
C ASN A 78 19.28 -15.87 -6.78
N GLU A 79 18.23 -16.55 -7.22
CA GLU A 79 18.19 -17.33 -8.47
C GLU A 79 17.44 -16.59 -9.60
N VAL A 80 16.91 -15.39 -9.31
CA VAL A 80 16.19 -14.57 -10.30
C VAL A 80 17.16 -14.00 -11.33
N ASP A 81 16.81 -14.15 -12.60
CA ASP A 81 17.51 -13.43 -13.69
C ASP A 81 17.04 -11.98 -13.78
N THR A 82 17.82 -11.09 -13.21
CA THR A 82 17.58 -9.63 -13.24
C THR A 82 18.07 -8.97 -14.53
N GLY A 83 18.51 -9.73 -15.50
CA GLY A 83 19.09 -9.20 -16.71
C GLY A 83 20.50 -8.59 -16.53
N GLY A 84 21.18 -8.84 -15.42
CA GLY A 84 22.51 -8.31 -15.15
C GLY A 84 22.58 -6.84 -14.74
N VAL A 85 21.43 -6.18 -14.56
CA VAL A 85 21.33 -4.82 -13.99
C VAL A 85 20.35 -4.86 -12.83
N VAL A 86 20.65 -4.16 -11.74
CA VAL A 86 19.78 -4.06 -10.59
C VAL A 86 19.85 -2.64 -10.01
N GLY A 87 18.77 -1.87 -10.19
CA GLY A 87 18.50 -0.67 -9.40
C GLY A 87 18.02 -1.11 -8.01
N GLN A 88 18.74 -0.75 -6.95
CA GLN A 88 18.37 -1.19 -5.60
C GLN A 88 19.16 -0.44 -4.52
N VAL A 89 18.61 -0.39 -3.32
CA VAL A 89 19.41 -0.08 -2.13
C VAL A 89 20.49 -1.14 -1.96
N ILE A 90 21.73 -0.74 -1.87
CA ILE A 90 22.87 -1.65 -1.69
C ILE A 90 23.61 -1.39 -0.38
N ASN A 91 23.84 -2.47 0.38
CA ASN A 91 24.72 -2.47 1.54
C ASN A 91 26.09 -3.02 1.14
N HIS A 92 27.05 -2.13 0.98
CA HIS A 92 28.35 -2.49 0.43
C HIS A 92 29.49 -2.09 1.36
N PHE A 93 30.28 -3.04 1.78
CA PHE A 93 31.53 -2.85 2.53
C PHE A 93 31.45 -1.82 3.70
N GLY A 94 30.34 -1.88 4.46
CA GLY A 94 30.08 -0.98 5.59
C GLY A 94 29.41 0.35 5.26
N LYS A 95 29.00 0.56 4.01
CA LYS A 95 28.26 1.74 3.52
C LYS A 95 26.90 1.32 2.96
N THR A 96 26.02 2.29 2.73
CA THR A 96 24.75 2.10 2.04
C THR A 96 24.56 3.18 1.00
N THR A 97 24.16 2.76 -0.20
CA THR A 97 23.71 3.67 -1.28
C THR A 97 22.27 3.32 -1.64
N THR A 98 21.38 4.31 -1.65
CA THR A 98 19.93 4.12 -1.76
C THR A 98 19.41 4.09 -3.19
N LYS A 99 20.08 4.79 -4.11
CA LYS A 99 19.72 4.86 -5.55
C LYS A 99 20.78 4.21 -6.45
N ALA A 100 21.42 3.15 -5.96
CA ALA A 100 22.48 2.48 -6.70
C ALA A 100 21.94 1.73 -7.91
N ILE A 101 22.67 1.82 -9.04
CA ILE A 101 22.47 0.96 -10.19
C ILE A 101 23.68 0.04 -10.30
N ASN A 102 23.42 -1.25 -10.07
CA ASN A 102 24.44 -2.27 -10.03
C ASN A 102 24.47 -3.02 -11.37
N VAL A 103 25.66 -3.23 -11.93
CA VAL A 103 25.85 -3.89 -13.22
C VAL A 103 26.75 -5.09 -13.06
N ARG A 104 26.31 -6.21 -13.61
CA ARG A 104 27.13 -7.41 -13.76
C ARG A 104 28.01 -7.28 -14.99
N VAL A 105 29.30 -7.50 -14.85
CA VAL A 105 30.30 -7.38 -15.93
C VAL A 105 31.09 -8.68 -16.02
N GLY A 106 31.51 -9.03 -17.24
CA GLY A 106 32.26 -10.23 -17.57
C GLY A 106 31.40 -11.34 -18.18
N GLU A 107 32.00 -12.20 -19.00
CA GLU A 107 31.32 -13.27 -19.72
C GLU A 107 30.71 -14.30 -18.74
N ALA A 108 31.45 -14.60 -17.66
CA ALA A 108 30.95 -15.45 -16.57
C ALA A 108 30.24 -14.65 -15.45
N GLY A 109 30.11 -13.33 -15.59
CA GLY A 109 29.47 -12.46 -14.61
C GLY A 109 30.24 -12.33 -13.28
N GLU A 110 31.55 -12.45 -13.34
CA GLU A 110 32.44 -12.50 -12.18
C GLU A 110 32.69 -11.13 -11.54
N PHE A 111 32.44 -10.04 -12.26
CA PHE A 111 32.58 -8.68 -11.74
C PHE A 111 31.22 -8.04 -11.49
N GLY A 112 31.16 -7.22 -10.45
CA GLY A 112 30.09 -6.28 -10.21
C GLY A 112 30.61 -4.86 -10.08
N VAL A 113 29.88 -3.90 -10.62
CA VAL A 113 30.18 -2.47 -10.49
C VAL A 113 28.92 -1.72 -10.07
N MET A 114 29.10 -0.64 -9.30
CA MET A 114 28.00 0.19 -8.83
C MET A 114 28.15 1.61 -9.37
N PHE A 115 27.13 2.08 -10.09
CA PHE A 115 26.98 3.47 -10.51
C PHE A 115 26.07 4.21 -9.51
N ASP A 116 26.48 5.42 -9.16
CA ASP A 116 25.71 6.33 -8.31
C ASP A 116 25.17 7.49 -9.16
N PRO A 117 23.88 7.52 -9.47
CA PRO A 117 23.26 8.57 -10.30
C PRO A 117 23.31 9.97 -9.67
N GLU A 118 23.41 10.07 -8.34
CA GLU A 118 23.53 11.37 -7.66
C GLU A 118 24.95 11.95 -7.76
N ARG A 119 25.95 11.07 -7.95
CA ARG A 119 27.36 11.44 -8.10
C ARG A 119 27.86 11.40 -9.54
N LEU A 120 27.03 10.87 -10.44
CA LEU A 120 27.34 10.69 -11.88
C LEU A 120 28.66 9.92 -12.11
N THR A 121 28.90 8.89 -11.32
CA THR A 121 30.11 8.08 -11.46
C THR A 121 29.97 6.72 -10.79
N PHE A 122 30.86 5.81 -11.17
CA PHE A 122 31.00 4.54 -10.46
C PHE A 122 31.71 4.74 -9.11
N THR A 123 31.19 4.09 -8.08
CA THR A 123 31.67 4.28 -6.71
C THR A 123 32.17 3.01 -6.02
N GLU A 124 31.90 1.82 -6.59
CA GLU A 124 32.42 0.54 -6.12
C GLU A 124 32.63 -0.44 -7.28
N ALA A 125 33.60 -1.34 -7.12
CA ALA A 125 33.76 -2.53 -7.97
C ALA A 125 34.20 -3.73 -7.12
N TRP A 126 33.64 -4.92 -7.41
CA TRP A 126 33.97 -6.16 -6.70
C TRP A 126 34.13 -7.34 -7.66
N TYR A 127 34.69 -8.44 -7.15
CA TYR A 127 34.97 -9.66 -7.89
C TYR A 127 34.51 -10.89 -7.10
N GLY A 128 34.03 -11.93 -7.77
CA GLY A 128 33.63 -13.22 -7.19
C GLY A 128 32.11 -13.49 -7.21
N GLY A 129 31.36 -12.68 -7.94
CA GLY A 129 29.92 -12.82 -8.16
C GLY A 129 29.20 -11.49 -8.13
N PHE A 130 27.91 -11.48 -8.49
CA PHE A 130 27.17 -10.24 -8.67
C PHE A 130 26.59 -9.73 -7.34
N LEU A 131 25.36 -10.12 -7.00
CA LEU A 131 24.64 -9.61 -5.85
C LEU A 131 24.04 -10.75 -5.03
N ARG A 132 23.84 -10.47 -3.73
CA ARG A 132 23.01 -11.26 -2.84
C ARG A 132 21.83 -10.43 -2.42
N TRP A 133 20.62 -10.95 -2.62
CA TRP A 133 19.39 -10.36 -2.13
C TRP A 133 19.25 -10.58 -0.62
N GLU A 134 18.89 -9.55 0.08
CA GLU A 134 18.31 -9.70 1.41
C GLU A 134 16.95 -10.35 1.26
N SER A 135 16.77 -11.52 1.86
CA SER A 135 15.59 -12.36 1.64
C SER A 135 14.32 -11.89 2.33
N ARG A 136 14.39 -10.82 3.13
CA ARG A 136 13.25 -10.34 3.92
C ARG A 136 12.20 -9.67 3.06
N ARG A 137 10.92 -9.98 3.35
CA ARG A 137 9.77 -9.43 2.63
C ARG A 137 10.01 -9.41 1.12
N PHE A 138 10.32 -10.58 0.59
CA PHE A 138 10.48 -10.73 -0.87
C PHE A 138 11.60 -9.85 -1.46
N GLY A 139 12.64 -9.57 -0.68
CA GLY A 139 13.75 -8.69 -1.09
C GLY A 139 13.45 -7.21 -1.05
N LEU A 140 12.28 -6.79 -0.57
CA LEU A 140 11.82 -5.40 -0.67
C LEU A 140 12.44 -4.46 0.36
N ASN A 141 12.77 -4.95 1.58
CA ASN A 141 13.07 -4.03 2.68
C ASN A 141 14.53 -3.60 2.76
N ASN A 142 15.47 -4.52 2.62
CA ASN A 142 16.88 -4.25 2.91
C ASN A 142 17.80 -4.25 1.69
N GLY A 143 17.24 -4.41 0.49
CA GLY A 143 17.98 -4.33 -0.74
C GLY A 143 18.94 -5.49 -0.99
N VAL A 144 20.12 -5.18 -1.49
CA VAL A 144 21.12 -6.16 -1.92
C VAL A 144 22.48 -5.89 -1.28
N SER A 145 23.38 -6.86 -1.40
CA SER A 145 24.79 -6.71 -1.05
C SER A 145 25.68 -7.37 -2.11
N PRO A 146 26.96 -6.94 -2.29
CA PRO A 146 27.90 -7.62 -3.16
C PRO A 146 28.11 -9.08 -2.78
N LYS A 147 28.13 -9.96 -3.79
CA LYS A 147 28.45 -11.37 -3.60
C LYS A 147 29.94 -11.61 -3.97
N GLY A 148 30.84 -11.05 -3.20
CA GLY A 148 32.26 -11.17 -3.54
C GLY A 148 33.12 -10.23 -2.71
N GLU A 149 34.36 -10.08 -3.10
CA GLU A 149 35.34 -9.24 -2.44
C GLU A 149 35.51 -7.90 -3.17
N LYS A 150 35.72 -6.84 -2.39
CA LYS A 150 36.03 -5.52 -2.96
C LYS A 150 37.26 -5.59 -3.85
N LEU A 151 37.13 -5.14 -5.08
CA LEU A 151 38.24 -5.05 -6.05
C LEU A 151 38.84 -3.64 -6.05
N PHE A 152 37.98 -2.62 -6.14
CA PHE A 152 38.34 -1.20 -6.08
C PHE A 152 37.39 -0.44 -5.17
N ASP A 153 37.93 0.45 -4.34
CA ASP A 153 37.16 1.45 -3.61
C ASP A 153 37.10 2.73 -4.44
N LEU A 154 36.04 2.86 -5.24
CA LEU A 154 35.81 4.03 -6.06
C LEU A 154 34.97 5.09 -5.32
N SER A 155 34.74 4.94 -4.03
CA SER A 155 33.89 5.87 -3.27
C SER A 155 34.47 7.29 -3.17
N GLY A 156 35.76 7.46 -3.44
CA GLY A 156 36.42 8.75 -3.66
C GLY A 156 36.20 9.37 -5.04
N SER A 157 35.69 8.60 -6.00
CA SER A 157 35.46 9.10 -7.36
C SER A 157 34.45 10.23 -7.39
N ARG A 158 34.79 11.31 -8.08
CA ARG A 158 33.93 12.48 -8.22
C ARG A 158 34.33 13.32 -9.43
N TRP A 159 33.35 13.99 -9.98
CA TRP A 159 33.62 15.07 -10.92
C TRP A 159 34.09 16.31 -10.17
N VAL A 160 35.22 16.87 -10.58
CA VAL A 160 35.69 18.18 -10.13
C VAL A 160 35.00 19.22 -11.00
N LEU A 161 34.12 20.01 -10.39
CA LEU A 161 33.27 20.97 -11.10
C LEU A 161 33.50 22.38 -10.55
N PRO A 162 33.37 23.43 -11.39
CA PRO A 162 33.22 24.82 -10.90
C PRO A 162 31.97 24.96 -10.02
N GLU A 163 31.96 26.04 -9.18
CA GLU A 163 30.87 26.26 -8.21
C GLU A 163 29.45 26.35 -8.79
N VAL A 164 29.33 26.69 -10.07
CA VAL A 164 28.02 26.73 -10.77
C VAL A 164 28.11 25.97 -12.07
N MET A 165 27.71 24.72 -12.05
CA MET A 165 27.60 23.89 -13.26
C MET A 165 26.37 23.00 -13.19
N THR A 166 25.61 22.97 -14.27
CA THR A 166 24.48 22.04 -14.43
C THR A 166 24.98 20.64 -14.71
N THR A 167 24.46 19.70 -13.96
CA THR A 167 24.68 18.26 -14.20
C THR A 167 23.35 17.55 -14.23
N LYS A 168 23.20 16.52 -15.06
CA LYS A 168 21.97 15.76 -15.13
C LYS A 168 22.23 14.30 -15.46
N TYR A 169 21.71 13.40 -14.64
CA TYR A 169 21.63 11.99 -14.99
C TYR A 169 20.56 11.79 -16.07
N ARG A 170 20.90 11.06 -17.17
CA ARG A 170 20.00 10.83 -18.31
C ARG A 170 19.50 9.41 -18.40
N GLY A 171 20.10 8.47 -17.65
CA GLY A 171 19.75 7.07 -17.71
C GLY A 171 20.87 6.18 -18.21
N TYR A 172 20.52 5.01 -18.69
CA TYR A 172 21.50 4.06 -19.24
C TYR A 172 20.94 3.33 -20.45
N TYR A 173 21.85 2.97 -21.35
CA TYR A 173 21.59 2.12 -22.51
C TYR A 173 21.93 0.68 -22.19
N ARG A 174 21.19 -0.22 -22.83
CA ARG A 174 21.49 -1.65 -22.86
C ARG A 174 21.66 -2.11 -24.30
N SER A 175 22.69 -2.92 -24.54
CA SER A 175 22.92 -3.59 -25.82
C SER A 175 23.48 -4.96 -25.50
N GLY A 176 22.65 -6.01 -25.60
CA GLY A 176 22.98 -7.35 -25.11
C GLY A 176 23.35 -7.32 -23.62
N GLU A 177 24.57 -7.75 -23.30
CA GLU A 177 25.12 -7.73 -21.93
C GLU A 177 25.78 -6.39 -21.55
N GLN A 178 25.92 -5.46 -22.49
CA GLN A 178 26.58 -4.19 -22.25
C GLN A 178 25.64 -3.16 -21.67
N VAL A 179 26.13 -2.39 -20.70
CA VAL A 179 25.41 -1.27 -20.07
C VAL A 179 26.26 -0.03 -20.16
N VAL A 180 25.71 1.05 -20.71
CA VAL A 180 26.36 2.34 -20.89
C VAL A 180 25.56 3.42 -20.21
N PHE A 181 26.11 4.07 -19.21
CA PHE A 181 25.46 5.19 -18.51
C PHE A 181 25.58 6.47 -19.33
N ARG A 182 24.51 7.26 -19.38
CA ARG A 182 24.51 8.58 -20.00
C ARG A 182 24.17 9.66 -18.96
N TYR A 183 24.99 10.69 -18.94
CA TYR A 183 24.76 11.88 -18.09
C TYR A 183 25.40 13.12 -18.74
N GLU A 184 24.94 14.30 -18.31
CA GLU A 184 25.39 15.58 -18.84
C GLU A 184 26.20 16.34 -17.81
N ILE A 185 27.27 16.99 -18.28
CA ILE A 185 28.08 17.95 -17.51
C ILE A 185 28.23 19.22 -18.36
N GLY A 186 27.55 20.27 -17.95
CA GLY A 186 27.41 21.47 -18.77
C GLY A 186 26.70 21.15 -20.07
N SER A 187 27.37 21.32 -21.21
CA SER A 187 26.83 20.98 -22.54
C SER A 187 27.39 19.69 -23.13
N ALA A 188 28.21 18.95 -22.40
CA ALA A 188 28.79 17.70 -22.85
C ALA A 188 27.94 16.51 -22.38
N ASP A 189 27.61 15.61 -23.33
CA ASP A 189 27.06 14.29 -23.04
C ASP A 189 28.20 13.30 -22.75
N ILE A 190 28.10 12.60 -21.64
CA ILE A 190 29.04 11.59 -21.24
C ILE A 190 28.40 10.22 -21.36
N TYR A 191 29.09 9.29 -22.06
CA TYR A 191 28.76 7.87 -22.13
C TYR A 191 29.88 7.11 -21.44
N ASP A 192 29.54 6.36 -20.39
CA ASP A 192 30.49 5.76 -19.43
C ASP A 192 30.11 4.31 -19.14
N ARG A 193 31.07 3.39 -19.27
CA ARG A 193 30.83 1.96 -19.02
C ARG A 193 32.04 1.26 -18.42
N PHE A 194 31.73 0.16 -17.71
CA PHE A 194 32.69 -0.89 -17.42
C PHE A 194 32.46 -2.10 -18.32
N TRP A 195 33.50 -2.76 -18.70
CA TRP A 195 33.47 -3.99 -19.46
C TRP A 195 34.67 -4.87 -19.11
N GLU A 196 34.65 -6.14 -19.47
CA GLU A 196 35.76 -7.09 -19.25
C GLU A 196 36.62 -7.19 -20.48
N GLN A 197 37.95 -7.14 -20.32
CA GLN A 197 38.93 -7.37 -21.34
C GLN A 197 40.08 -8.22 -20.79
N ASP A 198 40.31 -9.38 -21.36
CA ASP A 198 41.37 -10.31 -20.97
C ASP A 198 41.41 -10.64 -19.49
N GLY A 199 40.22 -10.86 -18.90
CA GLY A 199 40.06 -11.18 -17.47
C GLY A 199 40.23 -9.96 -16.54
N LYS A 200 40.19 -8.74 -17.06
CA LYS A 200 40.35 -7.51 -16.30
C LYS A 200 39.15 -6.58 -16.50
N LEU A 201 38.77 -5.92 -15.43
CA LEU A 201 37.76 -4.87 -15.48
C LEU A 201 38.38 -3.59 -16.07
N VAL A 202 37.79 -3.08 -17.15
CA VAL A 202 38.25 -1.89 -17.90
C VAL A 202 37.13 -0.87 -17.89
N ARG A 203 37.44 0.40 -17.69
CA ARG A 203 36.50 1.52 -17.82
C ARG A 203 36.81 2.33 -19.06
N SER A 204 35.80 2.59 -19.89
CA SER A 204 35.90 3.45 -21.08
C SER A 204 34.81 4.51 -21.08
N MET A 205 35.13 5.65 -21.67
CA MET A 205 34.24 6.82 -21.68
C MET A 205 34.32 7.55 -23.02
N THR A 206 33.17 7.87 -23.59
CA THR A 206 33.04 8.84 -24.70
C THR A 206 32.50 10.16 -24.15
N VAL A 207 33.23 11.25 -24.42
CA VAL A 207 32.77 12.62 -24.22
C VAL A 207 32.26 13.16 -25.55
N ASP A 208 30.95 13.37 -25.64
CA ASP A 208 30.28 13.95 -26.81
C ASP A 208 30.00 15.44 -26.54
N GLY A 209 30.85 16.28 -27.12
CA GLY A 209 30.89 17.71 -26.83
C GLY A 209 32.23 18.15 -26.25
N VAL A 210 32.22 19.26 -25.55
CA VAL A 210 33.45 19.82 -24.94
C VAL A 210 33.20 20.02 -23.43
N LEU A 211 34.04 19.37 -22.63
CA LEU A 211 34.08 19.65 -21.20
C LEU A 211 34.66 21.05 -20.95
N PRO A 212 34.09 21.84 -20.06
CA PRO A 212 34.65 23.14 -19.67
C PRO A 212 36.06 23.01 -19.06
N ASP A 213 36.85 24.06 -19.18
CA ASP A 213 38.20 24.08 -18.62
C ASP A 213 38.19 23.79 -17.10
N GLY A 214 39.07 22.91 -16.66
CA GLY A 214 39.18 22.49 -15.27
C GLY A 214 38.16 21.46 -14.78
N VAL A 215 37.27 21.00 -15.65
CA VAL A 215 36.35 19.88 -15.37
C VAL A 215 37.05 18.55 -15.71
N PHE A 216 37.16 17.67 -14.75
CA PHE A 216 37.68 16.32 -14.91
C PHE A 216 37.14 15.35 -13.87
N LEU A 217 37.23 14.06 -14.18
CA LEU A 217 36.88 12.98 -13.27
C LEU A 217 38.11 12.61 -12.41
N GLU A 218 38.04 12.83 -11.09
CA GLU A 218 38.99 12.29 -10.14
C GLU A 218 38.57 10.87 -9.75
N SER A 219 39.36 9.85 -10.05
CA SER A 219 39.05 8.44 -9.75
C SER A 219 40.35 7.62 -9.65
N GLU A 220 40.35 6.63 -8.73
CA GLU A 220 41.45 5.65 -8.62
C GLU A 220 41.55 4.74 -9.87
N LEU A 221 40.44 4.53 -10.57
CA LEU A 221 40.38 3.82 -11.84
C LEU A 221 39.92 4.80 -12.92
N PRO A 222 40.86 5.50 -13.58
CA PRO A 222 40.49 6.46 -14.60
C PRO A 222 39.86 5.76 -15.80
N ALA A 223 38.88 6.42 -16.41
CA ALA A 223 38.32 5.97 -17.67
C ALA A 223 39.31 6.23 -18.81
N SER A 224 39.48 5.27 -19.73
CA SER A 224 40.09 5.53 -21.00
C SER A 224 39.11 6.26 -21.91
N GLU A 225 39.46 7.48 -22.30
CA GLU A 225 38.69 8.22 -23.29
C GLU A 225 38.81 7.54 -24.64
N ASP A 226 37.69 7.20 -25.27
CA ASP A 226 37.62 6.56 -26.56
C ASP A 226 37.04 7.50 -27.64
N ASN A 227 37.26 7.19 -28.90
CA ASN A 227 36.84 8.02 -30.04
C ASN A 227 35.39 7.75 -30.45
N GLY A 228 34.46 7.60 -29.48
CA GLY A 228 33.03 7.36 -29.71
C GLY A 228 32.62 5.90 -29.69
N GLU A 229 33.50 4.97 -29.31
CA GLU A 229 33.18 3.54 -29.26
C GLU A 229 32.15 3.20 -28.22
N THR A 230 32.24 3.81 -27.03
CA THR A 230 31.27 3.61 -25.95
C THR A 230 29.88 4.16 -26.32
N LYS A 231 29.84 5.33 -27.00
CA LYS A 231 28.58 5.87 -27.54
C LYS A 231 28.01 4.98 -28.66
N ALA A 232 28.84 4.50 -29.55
CA ALA A 232 28.43 3.61 -30.65
C ALA A 232 27.87 2.28 -30.09
N MET A 233 28.45 1.76 -28.99
CA MET A 233 27.94 0.57 -28.30
C MET A 233 26.57 0.84 -27.68
N ALA A 234 26.36 1.97 -27.04
CA ALA A 234 25.07 2.36 -26.47
C ALA A 234 23.93 2.34 -27.48
N LEU A 235 24.21 2.75 -28.72
CA LEU A 235 23.19 2.90 -29.75
C LEU A 235 22.95 1.64 -30.61
N LYS A 236 23.60 0.51 -30.30
CA LYS A 236 23.41 -0.72 -31.08
C LYS A 236 22.06 -1.38 -30.82
N GLY A 237 21.59 -1.38 -29.59
CA GLY A 237 20.31 -1.97 -29.21
C GLY A 237 20.23 -3.48 -29.49
N GLU A 238 21.29 -4.24 -29.20
CA GLU A 238 21.26 -5.69 -29.37
C GLU A 238 20.29 -6.33 -28.41
N ALA A 239 19.28 -7.06 -28.92
CA ALA A 239 18.27 -7.74 -28.09
C ALA A 239 18.91 -8.79 -27.19
N ARG A 240 18.29 -8.99 -26.00
CA ARG A 240 18.72 -9.98 -25.02
C ARG A 240 17.75 -11.14 -24.90
N TRP A 241 16.44 -10.90 -25.10
CA TRP A 241 15.37 -11.86 -24.80
C TRP A 241 14.42 -12.09 -25.98
N ILE A 242 14.82 -11.76 -27.19
CA ILE A 242 13.94 -11.66 -28.38
C ILE A 242 13.02 -12.89 -28.60
N ASP A 243 13.51 -14.09 -28.31
CA ASP A 243 12.77 -15.34 -28.52
C ASP A 243 12.12 -15.89 -27.24
N GLN A 244 12.15 -15.14 -26.13
CA GLN A 244 11.67 -15.62 -24.84
C GLN A 244 10.25 -15.13 -24.58
N ILE A 245 9.28 -15.76 -25.24
CA ILE A 245 7.86 -15.49 -25.06
C ILE A 245 7.24 -16.61 -24.21
N VAL A 246 6.47 -16.22 -23.18
CA VAL A 246 5.68 -17.14 -22.36
C VAL A 246 4.23 -17.05 -22.81
N VAL A 247 3.60 -18.18 -23.05
CA VAL A 247 2.20 -18.25 -23.44
C VAL A 247 1.37 -18.80 -22.30
N THR A 248 0.32 -18.08 -21.92
CA THR A 248 -0.65 -18.52 -20.94
C THR A 248 -2.05 -18.48 -21.53
N LYS A 249 -3.01 -19.08 -20.82
CA LYS A 249 -4.43 -19.03 -21.16
C LYS A 249 -5.19 -18.39 -20.01
N GLY A 250 -5.98 -17.37 -20.28
CA GLY A 250 -6.85 -16.74 -19.31
C GLY A 250 -8.03 -17.62 -18.89
N LYS A 251 -8.75 -17.14 -17.92
CA LYS A 251 -9.96 -17.81 -17.39
C LYS A 251 -11.11 -16.81 -17.40
N LEU A 252 -12.17 -17.12 -18.13
CA LEU A 252 -13.37 -16.29 -18.11
C LEU A 252 -14.20 -16.58 -16.86
N GLY A 253 -14.58 -15.51 -16.16
CA GLY A 253 -15.48 -15.56 -15.04
C GLY A 253 -16.88 -16.04 -15.45
N LYS A 254 -17.52 -16.78 -14.58
CA LYS A 254 -18.88 -17.29 -14.76
C LYS A 254 -19.76 -16.78 -13.63
N SER A 255 -20.62 -15.85 -13.90
CA SER A 255 -21.61 -15.32 -12.97
C SER A 255 -22.85 -14.91 -13.73
N ASN A 256 -23.99 -14.90 -13.08
CA ASN A 256 -25.21 -14.31 -13.59
C ASN A 256 -25.35 -12.82 -13.17
N GLY A 257 -24.31 -12.28 -12.52
CA GLY A 257 -24.28 -10.88 -12.12
C GLY A 257 -23.99 -9.94 -13.29
N PRO A 258 -24.19 -8.64 -13.10
CA PRO A 258 -23.95 -7.60 -14.12
C PRO A 258 -22.46 -7.48 -14.50
N TYR A 259 -21.58 -7.84 -13.59
CA TYR A 259 -20.13 -7.87 -13.80
C TYR A 259 -19.56 -9.22 -13.41
N VAL A 260 -18.56 -9.65 -14.15
CA VAL A 260 -17.78 -10.86 -13.86
C VAL A 260 -16.30 -10.56 -13.89
N ILE A 261 -15.52 -11.29 -13.10
CA ILE A 261 -14.07 -11.13 -13.04
C ILE A 261 -13.44 -12.23 -13.90
N ASP A 262 -12.77 -11.82 -14.98
CA ASP A 262 -11.96 -12.70 -15.81
C ASP A 262 -10.50 -12.59 -15.35
N THR A 263 -9.76 -13.69 -15.38
CA THR A 263 -8.34 -13.72 -14.98
C THR A 263 -7.43 -13.81 -16.20
N LEU A 264 -6.51 -12.88 -16.36
CA LEU A 264 -5.39 -12.97 -17.27
C LEU A 264 -4.28 -13.75 -16.55
N THR A 265 -4.13 -15.03 -16.85
CA THR A 265 -3.15 -15.89 -16.16
C THR A 265 -1.73 -15.36 -16.36
N LEU A 266 -1.09 -15.01 -15.27
CA LEU A 266 0.27 -14.49 -15.25
C LEU A 266 1.30 -15.59 -15.57
N PRO A 267 2.47 -15.26 -16.15
CA PRO A 267 3.59 -16.18 -16.31
C PRO A 267 4.30 -16.33 -14.95
N TYR A 268 3.70 -17.11 -14.04
CA TYR A 268 4.22 -17.31 -12.70
C TYR A 268 5.68 -17.83 -12.73
N ARG A 269 6.33 -17.73 -11.59
CA ARG A 269 7.76 -18.00 -11.42
C ARG A 269 8.23 -19.35 -11.98
N ASP A 270 7.45 -20.40 -11.81
CA ASP A 270 7.71 -21.76 -12.30
C ASP A 270 7.44 -21.93 -13.81
N GLN A 271 6.86 -20.92 -14.45
CA GLN A 271 6.47 -20.94 -15.87
C GLN A 271 7.31 -19.97 -16.71
N ASN A 272 7.96 -18.99 -16.11
CA ASN A 272 8.81 -18.05 -16.83
C ASN A 272 10.29 -18.43 -16.77
N PRO A 273 11.06 -18.20 -17.87
CA PRO A 273 12.45 -18.62 -17.96
C PRO A 273 13.41 -17.82 -17.06
N PHE A 274 12.93 -16.74 -16.44
CA PHE A 274 13.74 -15.84 -15.63
C PHE A 274 13.68 -16.15 -14.14
N ASN A 275 12.87 -17.12 -13.74
CA ASN A 275 12.65 -17.48 -12.35
C ASN A 275 12.22 -16.27 -11.47
N THR A 276 11.51 -15.31 -12.07
CA THR A 276 11.10 -14.08 -11.40
C THR A 276 9.70 -14.23 -10.79
N PRO A 277 9.50 -13.84 -9.52
CA PRO A 277 8.17 -13.76 -8.92
C PRO A 277 7.33 -12.69 -9.63
N PHE A 278 6.11 -13.05 -10.01
CA PHE A 278 5.23 -12.16 -10.74
C PHE A 278 4.27 -11.43 -9.79
N ARG A 279 4.77 -10.39 -9.12
CA ARG A 279 4.00 -9.50 -8.27
C ARG A 279 3.81 -8.19 -9.04
N VAL A 280 2.58 -7.93 -9.46
CA VAL A 280 2.30 -6.76 -10.29
C VAL A 280 2.46 -5.49 -9.47
N GLY A 281 3.25 -4.54 -9.96
CA GLY A 281 3.46 -3.22 -9.36
C GLY A 281 2.65 -2.11 -10.05
N GLY A 282 2.33 -2.29 -11.33
CA GLY A 282 1.56 -1.36 -12.14
C GLY A 282 1.37 -1.88 -13.56
N PHE A 283 0.39 -1.35 -14.26
CA PHE A 283 0.13 -1.67 -15.66
C PHE A 283 -0.63 -0.54 -16.35
N ASP A 284 -0.58 -0.53 -17.68
CA ASP A 284 -1.39 0.36 -18.51
C ASP A 284 -1.47 -0.20 -19.95
N PHE A 285 -2.30 0.37 -20.79
CA PHE A 285 -2.55 -0.11 -22.14
C PHE A 285 -1.83 0.74 -23.18
N LEU A 286 -1.20 0.07 -24.15
CA LEU A 286 -0.60 0.70 -25.31
C LEU A 286 -1.66 1.04 -26.37
N PRO A 287 -1.39 2.00 -27.27
CA PRO A 287 -2.32 2.36 -28.34
C PRO A 287 -2.67 1.22 -29.30
N ASP A 288 -1.85 0.17 -29.37
CA ASP A 288 -2.10 -1.02 -30.18
C ASP A 288 -2.95 -2.10 -29.49
N GLY A 289 -3.36 -1.87 -28.25
CA GLY A 289 -4.21 -2.77 -27.44
C GLY A 289 -3.45 -3.74 -26.55
N ARG A 290 -2.12 -3.84 -26.66
CA ARG A 290 -1.31 -4.60 -25.72
C ARG A 290 -1.27 -3.91 -24.35
N ALA A 291 -1.04 -4.68 -23.30
CA ALA A 291 -0.78 -4.12 -21.97
C ALA A 291 0.71 -4.16 -21.63
N ALA A 292 1.20 -3.09 -21.02
CA ALA A 292 2.49 -3.07 -20.36
C ALA A 292 2.29 -3.32 -18.85
N VAL A 293 3.04 -4.25 -18.28
CA VAL A 293 2.92 -4.67 -16.86
C VAL A 293 4.28 -4.64 -16.21
N CYS A 294 4.46 -3.86 -15.13
CA CYS A 294 5.67 -3.92 -14.33
C CYS A 294 5.48 -4.79 -13.09
N THR A 295 6.58 -5.36 -12.61
CA THR A 295 6.61 -6.16 -11.39
C THR A 295 7.45 -5.48 -10.31
N ILE A 296 7.14 -5.78 -9.06
CA ILE A 296 7.91 -5.28 -7.90
C ILE A 296 9.39 -5.71 -7.98
N MET A 297 9.69 -6.81 -8.69
CA MET A 297 11.07 -7.26 -8.93
C MET A 297 11.83 -6.41 -9.94
N GLY A 298 11.16 -5.47 -10.61
CA GLY A 298 11.77 -4.55 -11.55
C GLY A 298 11.74 -4.99 -13.02
N ASP A 299 10.95 -6.01 -13.35
CA ASP A 299 10.70 -6.40 -14.74
C ASP A 299 9.55 -5.58 -15.34
N VAL A 300 9.57 -5.40 -16.65
CA VAL A 300 8.44 -4.91 -17.43
C VAL A 300 8.14 -5.90 -18.56
N TRP A 301 6.87 -6.23 -18.69
CA TRP A 301 6.37 -7.20 -19.66
C TRP A 301 5.35 -6.56 -20.59
N LEU A 302 5.34 -6.96 -21.85
CA LEU A 302 4.22 -6.74 -22.76
C LEU A 302 3.33 -7.96 -22.78
N VAL A 303 2.03 -7.70 -22.83
CA VAL A 303 0.99 -8.73 -22.91
C VAL A 303 0.19 -8.51 -24.19
N ASP A 304 0.21 -9.47 -25.06
CA ASP A 304 -0.60 -9.52 -26.29
C ASP A 304 -1.71 -10.59 -26.18
N GLY A 305 -2.74 -10.49 -27.03
CA GLY A 305 -3.85 -11.45 -27.07
C GLY A 305 -4.93 -11.18 -26.01
N ILE A 306 -5.06 -9.95 -25.54
CA ILE A 306 -6.14 -9.52 -24.64
C ILE A 306 -7.41 -9.32 -25.47
N ASP A 307 -8.13 -10.42 -25.73
CA ASP A 307 -9.37 -10.45 -26.48
C ASP A 307 -10.57 -10.90 -25.62
N GLU A 308 -11.72 -11.15 -26.25
CA GLU A 308 -12.94 -11.58 -25.55
C GLU A 308 -12.77 -12.94 -24.87
N ASP A 309 -12.03 -13.86 -25.49
CA ASP A 309 -11.92 -15.26 -25.08
C ASP A 309 -10.72 -15.56 -24.18
N LEU A 310 -9.70 -14.72 -24.18
CA LEU A 310 -8.42 -14.87 -23.44
C LEU A 310 -7.75 -16.25 -23.66
N GLU A 311 -7.98 -16.86 -24.84
CA GLU A 311 -7.49 -18.22 -25.12
C GLU A 311 -5.96 -18.29 -25.25
N ARG A 312 -5.31 -17.17 -25.60
CA ARG A 312 -3.87 -17.11 -25.82
C ARG A 312 -3.30 -15.74 -25.43
N LEU A 313 -2.65 -15.67 -24.29
CA LEU A 313 -1.94 -14.48 -23.83
C LEU A 313 -0.42 -14.69 -24.05
N GLU A 314 0.22 -13.80 -24.79
CA GLU A 314 1.65 -13.82 -25.04
C GLU A 314 2.36 -12.79 -24.18
N TRP A 315 3.28 -13.24 -23.35
CA TRP A 315 4.03 -12.42 -22.41
C TRP A 315 5.48 -12.33 -22.87
N LYS A 316 5.95 -11.10 -23.15
CA LYS A 316 7.33 -10.82 -23.50
C LYS A 316 7.95 -9.87 -22.48
N ARG A 317 9.05 -10.29 -21.82
CA ARG A 317 9.82 -9.38 -20.96
C ARG A 317 10.60 -8.39 -21.82
N ILE A 318 10.35 -7.08 -21.67
CA ILE A 318 10.96 -6.00 -22.45
C ILE A 318 11.99 -5.21 -21.66
N ALA A 319 11.93 -5.25 -20.33
CA ALA A 319 12.86 -4.57 -19.45
C ALA A 319 13.04 -5.33 -18.14
N ALA A 320 14.17 -5.16 -17.48
CA ALA A 320 14.46 -5.74 -16.17
C ALA A 320 15.42 -4.88 -15.36
N GLY A 321 15.45 -5.11 -14.04
CA GLY A 321 16.41 -4.51 -13.12
C GLY A 321 16.04 -3.11 -12.64
N LEU A 322 14.79 -2.67 -12.85
CA LEU A 322 14.27 -1.43 -12.26
C LEU A 322 14.15 -1.56 -10.74
N HIS A 323 14.26 -0.44 -10.05
CA HIS A 323 14.25 -0.41 -8.60
C HIS A 323 12.81 -0.47 -8.04
N GLN A 324 12.31 -1.68 -7.77
CA GLN A 324 11.00 -1.90 -7.15
C GLN A 324 9.88 -1.08 -7.83
N ALA A 325 9.57 -1.46 -9.07
CA ALA A 325 8.58 -0.78 -9.90
C ALA A 325 7.16 -0.93 -9.31
N LEU A 326 6.55 0.17 -8.84
CA LEU A 326 5.26 0.20 -8.16
C LEU A 326 4.23 1.15 -8.79
N GLY A 327 4.48 1.56 -10.01
CA GLY A 327 3.57 2.33 -10.84
C GLY A 327 4.00 2.31 -12.29
N LEU A 328 3.04 2.36 -13.22
CA LEU A 328 3.27 2.40 -14.64
C LEU A 328 2.15 3.17 -15.34
N VAL A 329 2.52 4.02 -16.28
CA VAL A 329 1.60 4.66 -17.23
C VAL A 329 2.17 4.61 -18.63
N VAL A 330 1.30 4.66 -19.63
CA VAL A 330 1.65 4.83 -21.04
C VAL A 330 1.35 6.27 -21.47
N GLN A 331 2.39 7.01 -21.81
CA GLN A 331 2.32 8.40 -22.25
C GLN A 331 2.86 8.51 -23.66
N ASP A 332 2.09 9.03 -24.61
CA ASP A 332 2.47 9.13 -26.04
C ASP A 332 3.00 7.80 -26.63
N GLY A 333 2.40 6.68 -26.23
CA GLY A 333 2.83 5.34 -26.65
C GLY A 333 4.17 4.89 -26.06
N LYS A 334 4.72 5.60 -25.06
CA LYS A 334 5.92 5.23 -24.32
C LYS A 334 5.57 4.78 -22.91
N ILE A 335 6.25 3.75 -22.46
CA ILE A 335 6.06 3.19 -21.11
C ILE A 335 6.91 3.99 -20.12
N LEU A 336 6.25 4.57 -19.11
CA LEU A 336 6.88 5.22 -17.98
C LEU A 336 6.68 4.35 -16.73
N VAL A 337 7.76 4.07 -16.02
CA VAL A 337 7.74 3.22 -14.82
C VAL A 337 8.23 4.01 -13.62
N LEU A 338 7.45 4.01 -12.55
CA LEU A 338 7.84 4.57 -11.27
C LEU A 338 8.67 3.55 -10.50
N GLY A 339 9.94 3.81 -10.38
CA GLY A 339 10.86 3.12 -9.48
C GLY A 339 10.95 3.82 -8.13
N ARG A 340 11.60 3.17 -7.17
CA ARG A 340 11.88 3.76 -5.86
C ARG A 340 12.91 4.91 -5.94
N ASP A 341 13.73 4.92 -6.98
CA ASP A 341 14.84 5.84 -7.20
C ASP A 341 14.55 6.90 -8.27
N GLN A 342 13.75 6.57 -9.27
CA GLN A 342 13.47 7.44 -10.42
C GLN A 342 12.20 7.03 -11.17
N ILE A 343 11.66 7.95 -11.98
CA ILE A 343 10.72 7.62 -13.06
C ILE A 343 11.55 7.35 -14.32
N THR A 344 11.40 6.14 -14.86
CA THR A 344 12.11 5.67 -16.05
C THR A 344 11.17 5.61 -17.24
N ARG A 345 11.55 6.27 -18.36
CA ARG A 345 10.90 6.07 -19.66
C ARG A 345 11.67 5.04 -20.45
N LEU A 346 10.97 4.03 -20.95
CA LEU A 346 11.57 2.96 -21.75
C LEU A 346 11.48 3.29 -23.24
N HIS A 347 12.61 3.15 -23.92
CA HIS A 347 12.70 3.34 -25.37
C HIS A 347 13.22 2.08 -26.02
N ASP A 348 12.45 1.55 -26.94
CA ASP A 348 12.86 0.60 -27.97
C ASP A 348 13.33 1.44 -29.18
N LEU A 349 14.60 1.35 -29.51
CA LEU A 349 15.24 2.17 -30.56
C LEU A 349 15.26 1.48 -31.91
N ASN A 350 15.12 0.16 -31.95
CA ASN A 350 15.25 -0.66 -33.12
C ASN A 350 13.94 -1.38 -33.54
N GLY A 351 12.92 -1.37 -32.72
CA GLY A 351 11.60 -1.93 -33.00
C GLY A 351 11.50 -3.44 -32.74
N ASP A 352 12.30 -3.97 -31.80
CA ASP A 352 12.30 -5.41 -31.48
C ASP A 352 11.48 -5.76 -30.22
N ASP A 353 10.75 -4.78 -29.67
CA ASP A 353 10.02 -4.87 -28.40
C ASP A 353 10.93 -5.17 -27.18
N GLU A 354 12.19 -4.71 -27.19
CA GLU A 354 13.02 -4.65 -25.97
C GLU A 354 13.45 -3.21 -25.70
N ALA A 355 13.61 -2.86 -24.44
CA ALA A 355 14.04 -1.51 -24.08
C ALA A 355 15.57 -1.38 -24.22
N ASP A 356 16.00 -0.52 -25.12
CA ASP A 356 17.41 -0.20 -25.36
C ASP A 356 17.91 0.96 -24.51
N PHE A 357 17.03 1.94 -24.23
CA PHE A 357 17.37 3.10 -23.42
C PHE A 357 16.38 3.28 -22.28
N TYR A 358 16.90 3.24 -21.08
CA TYR A 358 16.21 3.48 -19.82
C TYR A 358 16.44 4.94 -19.44
N GLU A 359 15.62 5.84 -19.97
CA GLU A 359 15.73 7.28 -19.74
C GLU A 359 15.29 7.64 -18.34
N CYS A 360 16.13 8.36 -17.58
CA CYS A 360 15.72 9.00 -16.35
C CYS A 360 14.93 10.27 -16.65
N VAL A 361 13.61 10.21 -16.42
CA VAL A 361 12.72 11.38 -16.56
C VAL A 361 12.95 12.33 -15.40
N THR A 362 12.87 11.81 -14.17
CA THR A 362 13.27 12.51 -12.94
C THR A 362 13.70 11.50 -11.88
N ASN A 363 14.71 11.87 -11.10
CA ASN A 363 15.14 11.20 -9.86
C ASN A 363 15.13 12.17 -8.66
N ASP A 364 14.45 13.29 -8.80
CA ASP A 364 14.39 14.39 -7.81
C ASP A 364 13.33 14.13 -6.74
N TYR A 365 13.35 12.95 -6.15
CA TYR A 365 12.58 12.62 -4.96
C TYR A 365 13.38 11.71 -4.02
N PRO A 366 13.16 11.85 -2.71
CA PRO A 366 13.94 11.13 -1.72
C PRO A 366 13.57 9.65 -1.66
N THR A 367 14.54 8.84 -1.30
CA THR A 367 14.34 7.44 -0.92
C THR A 367 15.26 7.07 0.24
N SER A 368 14.85 6.09 1.03
CA SER A 368 15.63 5.56 2.15
C SER A 368 15.55 4.03 2.20
N ARG A 369 16.10 3.43 3.21
CA ARG A 369 15.95 1.99 3.51
C ARG A 369 14.53 1.67 4.00
N GLY A 370 14.21 0.39 4.12
CA GLY A 370 12.98 -0.09 4.73
C GLY A 370 11.79 0.09 3.82
N ASN A 371 10.68 0.57 4.35
CA ASN A 371 9.41 0.72 3.64
C ASN A 371 9.27 2.06 2.88
N SER A 372 10.36 2.72 2.55
CA SER A 372 10.36 4.01 1.85
C SER A 372 10.12 3.82 0.35
N TYR A 373 8.88 3.50 -0.04
CA TYR A 373 8.50 3.28 -1.44
C TYR A 373 8.05 4.56 -2.13
N ALA A 374 8.23 4.61 -3.45
CA ALA A 374 7.42 5.42 -4.35
C ALA A 374 6.30 4.53 -4.90
N LEU A 375 5.06 4.98 -4.79
CA LEU A 375 3.88 4.16 -5.01
C LEU A 375 2.92 4.86 -5.96
N THR A 376 2.24 4.06 -6.78
CA THR A 376 1.22 4.51 -7.72
C THR A 376 1.76 5.54 -8.72
N LEU A 377 1.33 5.52 -9.94
CA LEU A 377 1.66 6.51 -10.95
C LEU A 377 0.42 6.79 -11.78
N HIS A 378 0.03 8.05 -11.83
CA HIS A 378 -1.07 8.54 -12.65
C HIS A 378 -0.60 9.68 -13.53
N GLN A 379 -1.38 9.99 -14.58
CA GLN A 379 -1.21 11.16 -15.42
C GLN A 379 -2.56 11.84 -15.64
N ASP A 380 -2.53 13.16 -15.82
CA ASP A 380 -3.67 13.92 -16.29
C ASP A 380 -3.62 14.12 -17.83
N GLU A 381 -4.66 14.75 -18.41
CA GLU A 381 -4.73 15.04 -19.84
C GLU A 381 -3.68 16.07 -20.33
N ASN A 382 -2.97 16.72 -19.43
CA ASN A 382 -1.87 17.65 -19.70
C ASN A 382 -0.49 17.01 -19.51
N ASP A 383 -0.44 15.66 -19.43
CA ASP A 383 0.77 14.87 -19.25
C ASP A 383 1.52 15.10 -17.93
N ALA A 384 0.89 15.75 -16.95
CA ALA A 384 1.48 15.85 -15.62
C ALA A 384 1.39 14.49 -14.90
N LEU A 385 2.49 14.09 -14.26
CA LEU A 385 2.61 12.84 -13.53
C LEU A 385 2.34 13.06 -12.05
N TYR A 386 1.65 12.11 -11.41
CA TYR A 386 1.34 12.13 -9.99
C TYR A 386 1.73 10.81 -9.35
N TRP A 387 2.44 10.87 -8.23
CA TRP A 387 2.81 9.69 -7.45
C TRP A 387 2.90 10.01 -5.97
N PHE A 388 2.95 8.98 -5.15
CA PHE A 388 3.15 9.08 -3.72
C PHE A 388 4.59 8.70 -3.34
N THR A 389 5.23 9.48 -2.47
CA THR A 389 6.51 9.13 -1.83
C THR A 389 6.32 8.91 -0.35
N ARG A 390 6.88 7.81 0.14
CA ARG A 390 6.82 7.43 1.56
C ARG A 390 8.00 7.93 2.39
N SER A 391 8.93 8.64 1.78
CA SER A 391 10.05 9.31 2.44
C SER A 391 9.76 10.79 2.59
N GLU A 392 10.32 11.43 3.61
CA GLU A 392 10.26 12.88 3.90
C GLU A 392 8.90 13.55 3.63
N GLY A 393 8.02 13.50 4.64
CA GLY A 393 6.73 14.20 4.60
C GLY A 393 5.55 13.37 4.11
N PHE A 394 5.75 12.15 3.62
CA PHE A 394 4.66 11.23 3.24
C PHE A 394 3.55 11.93 2.45
N GLY A 395 3.77 12.12 1.15
CA GLY A 395 2.86 12.95 0.39
C GLY A 395 2.74 12.65 -1.09
N VAL A 396 1.74 13.28 -1.72
CA VAL A 396 1.53 13.25 -3.16
C VAL A 396 2.43 14.28 -3.83
N THR A 397 3.14 13.83 -4.85
CA THR A 397 4.03 14.66 -5.68
C THR A 397 3.44 14.77 -7.08
N LYS A 398 3.50 15.97 -7.66
CA LYS A 398 3.16 16.28 -9.04
C LYS A 398 4.41 16.67 -9.82
N TYR A 399 4.50 16.25 -11.06
CA TYR A 399 5.57 16.60 -11.98
C TYR A 399 5.01 17.00 -13.35
N ALA A 400 5.12 18.25 -13.69
CA ALA A 400 4.78 18.78 -15.01
C ALA A 400 6.10 19.11 -15.72
N ASN A 401 6.61 18.20 -16.56
CA ASN A 401 7.87 18.37 -17.29
C ASN A 401 7.87 19.68 -18.13
N PRO A 402 8.92 20.53 -18.11
CA PRO A 402 10.26 20.29 -17.51
C PRO A 402 10.47 20.83 -16.09
N GLU A 403 9.44 21.14 -15.38
CA GLU A 403 9.51 21.71 -14.03
C GLU A 403 10.09 20.71 -13.02
N MET A 404 10.43 21.19 -11.83
CA MET A 404 10.82 20.29 -10.73
C MET A 404 9.58 19.64 -10.12
N PRO A 405 9.70 18.39 -9.59
CA PRO A 405 8.62 17.80 -8.82
C PRO A 405 8.19 18.69 -7.66
N GLU A 406 6.88 18.86 -7.49
CA GLU A 406 6.30 19.63 -6.40
C GLU A 406 5.47 18.76 -5.47
N SER A 407 5.53 19.03 -4.17
CA SER A 407 4.68 18.39 -3.17
C SER A 407 3.28 19.02 -3.22
N VAL A 408 2.27 18.22 -3.57
CA VAL A 408 0.87 18.62 -3.57
C VAL A 408 0.28 18.57 -2.16
N ALA A 409 0.47 17.45 -1.48
CA ALA A 409 -0.09 17.20 -0.17
C ALA A 409 0.89 16.41 0.70
N THR A 410 0.80 16.58 2.03
CA THR A 410 1.64 15.91 3.03
C THR A 410 0.80 15.30 4.16
N GLY A 411 1.45 14.57 5.07
CA GLY A 411 0.77 13.96 6.21
C GLY A 411 -0.14 12.80 5.84
N LEU A 412 0.17 12.07 4.77
CA LEU A 412 -0.56 10.89 4.30
C LEU A 412 0.18 9.61 4.70
N ARG A 413 -0.46 8.70 5.40
CA ARG A 413 0.18 7.48 5.88
C ARG A 413 -0.07 6.30 4.94
N GLY A 414 1.02 5.69 4.45
CA GLY A 414 0.95 4.39 3.76
C GLY A 414 0.09 4.37 2.50
N THR A 415 -0.01 5.48 1.80
CA THR A 415 -0.77 5.62 0.55
C THR A 415 -0.25 4.63 -0.48
N ASN A 416 -1.06 3.64 -0.82
CA ASN A 416 -0.75 2.67 -1.86
C ASN A 416 -1.50 2.97 -3.17
N GLY A 417 -2.46 3.88 -3.14
CA GLY A 417 -3.21 4.32 -4.29
C GLY A 417 -3.48 5.82 -4.30
N THR A 418 -3.52 6.36 -5.49
CA THR A 418 -4.01 7.69 -5.78
C THR A 418 -5.06 7.61 -6.88
N GLY A 419 -5.76 8.70 -7.13
CA GLY A 419 -6.65 8.85 -8.28
C GLY A 419 -6.57 10.27 -8.77
N VAL A 420 -6.48 10.44 -10.07
CA VAL A 420 -6.41 11.77 -10.71
C VAL A 420 -7.50 11.85 -11.74
N SER A 421 -8.34 12.90 -11.65
CA SER A 421 -9.33 13.15 -12.69
C SER A 421 -8.63 13.48 -14.02
N PRO A 422 -9.26 13.22 -15.17
CA PRO A 422 -8.66 13.55 -16.47
C PRO A 422 -8.14 15.00 -16.56
N SER A 423 -8.89 15.95 -16.06
CA SER A 423 -8.48 17.37 -16.02
C SER A 423 -7.37 17.69 -15.01
N GLY A 424 -7.07 16.79 -14.06
CA GLY A 424 -6.16 17.05 -12.95
C GLY A 424 -6.71 17.93 -11.83
N ASP A 425 -7.99 18.34 -11.90
CA ASP A 425 -8.62 19.21 -10.91
C ASP A 425 -8.96 18.50 -9.60
N ILE A 426 -9.20 17.18 -9.66
CA ILE A 426 -9.48 16.35 -8.50
C ILE A 426 -8.35 15.33 -8.38
N VAL A 427 -7.70 15.34 -7.23
CA VAL A 427 -6.66 14.37 -6.88
C VAL A 427 -7.06 13.69 -5.58
N PHE A 428 -7.21 12.38 -5.62
CA PHE A 428 -7.44 11.58 -4.43
C PHE A 428 -6.17 10.87 -3.99
N ALA A 429 -6.03 10.72 -2.67
CA ALA A 429 -5.04 9.86 -2.06
C ALA A 429 -5.74 8.93 -1.07
N THR A 430 -5.44 7.64 -1.15
CA THR A 430 -5.90 6.66 -0.18
C THR A 430 -4.89 6.52 0.95
N VAL A 431 -5.35 6.24 2.15
CA VAL A 431 -4.46 5.89 3.26
C VAL A 431 -4.95 4.62 3.93
N GLN A 432 -4.01 3.83 4.42
CA GLN A 432 -4.34 2.70 5.28
C GLN A 432 -4.23 3.12 6.76
N GLU A 433 -5.02 2.48 7.60
CA GLU A 433 -4.97 2.68 9.03
C GLU A 433 -3.54 2.59 9.60
N GLY A 434 -3.28 3.32 10.66
CA GLY A 434 -1.98 3.33 11.33
C GLY A 434 -1.85 4.47 12.33
N THR A 435 -0.63 4.79 12.67
CA THR A 435 -0.30 5.92 13.54
C THR A 435 -0.91 7.20 13.00
N TRP A 436 -1.67 7.92 13.81
CA TRP A 436 -2.40 9.13 13.41
C TRP A 436 -3.30 8.95 12.18
N THR A 437 -3.75 7.71 11.93
CA THR A 437 -4.65 7.35 10.84
C THR A 437 -5.63 6.30 11.37
N PRO A 438 -6.78 6.72 11.91
CA PRO A 438 -7.63 5.86 12.73
C PRO A 438 -8.28 4.71 11.96
N ALA A 439 -8.56 4.91 10.67
CA ALA A 439 -9.10 3.92 9.74
C ALA A 439 -8.57 4.19 8.35
N SER A 440 -8.74 3.26 7.42
CA SER A 440 -8.55 3.53 5.98
C SER A 440 -9.42 4.70 5.57
N ALA A 441 -8.91 5.55 4.68
CA ALA A 441 -9.63 6.75 4.28
C ALA A 441 -9.23 7.19 2.87
N ILE A 442 -10.10 7.99 2.25
CA ILE A 442 -9.86 8.68 1.00
C ILE A 442 -9.77 10.17 1.29
N PHE A 443 -8.71 10.81 0.84
CA PHE A 443 -8.54 12.25 0.92
C PHE A 443 -8.68 12.89 -0.45
N ASP A 444 -9.42 13.97 -0.52
CA ASP A 444 -9.40 14.91 -1.63
C ASP A 444 -8.27 15.89 -1.34
N VAL A 445 -7.14 15.76 -2.07
CA VAL A 445 -5.91 16.47 -1.74
C VAL A 445 -5.74 17.72 -2.60
N GLY A 446 -5.45 18.83 -1.96
CA GLY A 446 -5.19 20.11 -2.61
C GLY A 446 -3.78 20.63 -2.30
N SER A 447 -3.34 21.62 -3.07
CA SER A 447 -2.01 22.21 -2.89
C SER A 447 -1.79 22.72 -1.46
N GLY A 448 -0.77 22.16 -0.80
CA GLY A 448 -0.38 22.51 0.57
C GLY A 448 -1.25 21.87 1.65
N SER A 449 -2.14 20.92 1.34
CA SER A 449 -2.92 20.19 2.34
C SER A 449 -2.05 19.29 3.21
N TYR A 450 -2.49 19.09 4.47
CA TYR A 450 -1.85 18.23 5.45
C TYR A 450 -2.87 17.31 6.11
N HIS A 451 -2.67 16.00 6.06
CA HIS A 451 -3.67 15.01 6.39
C HIS A 451 -3.43 14.23 7.69
N GLY A 452 -2.57 14.74 8.55
CA GLY A 452 -2.52 14.35 9.96
C GLY A 452 -1.56 13.23 10.32
N PHE A 453 -0.91 12.53 9.39
CA PHE A 453 0.14 11.57 9.74
C PHE A 453 1.35 12.31 10.34
N GLY A 454 1.71 11.97 11.57
CA GLY A 454 2.70 12.69 12.37
C GLY A 454 2.10 13.52 13.50
N GLY A 455 0.77 13.61 13.56
CA GLY A 455 0.01 14.32 14.58
C GLY A 455 -0.54 15.67 14.13
N PRO A 456 -1.34 16.32 14.97
CA PRO A 456 -1.96 17.59 14.62
C PRO A 456 -0.94 18.73 14.57
N GLU A 457 -1.02 19.59 13.55
CA GLU A 457 -0.23 20.81 13.41
C GLU A 457 -0.96 22.03 13.96
N GLU A 458 -0.24 22.88 14.70
CA GLU A 458 -0.79 24.13 15.22
C GLU A 458 -1.17 25.09 14.07
N GLY A 459 -2.38 25.66 14.14
CA GLY A 459 -2.87 26.61 13.14
C GLY A 459 -3.63 25.97 11.96
N ARG A 460 -3.71 24.65 11.87
CA ARG A 460 -4.48 23.96 10.82
C ARG A 460 -5.89 23.61 11.25
N GLY A 461 -6.79 24.58 11.26
CA GLY A 461 -8.21 24.35 11.56
C GLY A 461 -8.48 23.75 12.94
N LYS A 462 -9.69 23.22 13.13
CA LYS A 462 -10.18 22.67 14.43
C LYS A 462 -9.41 21.42 14.89
N TYR A 463 -8.96 20.61 13.93
CA TYR A 463 -8.38 19.29 14.22
C TYR A 463 -6.85 19.26 14.07
N GLY A 464 -6.25 20.31 13.55
CA GLY A 464 -4.82 20.36 13.27
C GLY A 464 -4.42 19.64 11.97
N PHE A 465 -5.39 19.23 11.15
CA PHE A 465 -5.21 18.61 9.84
C PHE A 465 -6.48 18.72 9.00
N ASP A 466 -6.35 18.49 7.70
CA ASP A 466 -7.46 18.45 6.76
C ASP A 466 -8.15 17.08 6.82
N LEU A 467 -9.46 17.08 7.07
CA LEU A 467 -10.27 15.86 7.19
C LEU A 467 -10.37 15.12 5.85
N PRO A 468 -10.58 13.79 5.83
CA PRO A 468 -10.76 13.03 4.60
C PRO A 468 -12.05 13.39 3.85
N LEU A 469 -12.16 12.91 2.61
CA LEU A 469 -13.44 12.77 1.93
C LEU A 469 -14.35 11.82 2.72
N CYS A 470 -13.82 10.64 3.03
CA CYS A 470 -14.51 9.66 3.88
C CYS A 470 -13.51 8.72 4.57
N PHE A 471 -13.93 8.18 5.71
CA PHE A 471 -13.34 6.99 6.29
C PHE A 471 -13.97 5.72 5.67
N ILE A 472 -13.23 4.63 5.62
CA ILE A 472 -13.70 3.34 5.15
C ILE A 472 -13.60 2.35 6.31
N PRO A 473 -14.70 1.67 6.69
CA PRO A 473 -14.67 0.68 7.75
C PRO A 473 -13.69 -0.46 7.45
N ARG A 474 -13.04 -0.97 8.48
CA ARG A 474 -11.95 -1.96 8.37
C ARG A 474 -12.38 -3.27 7.67
N GLY A 475 -13.64 -3.66 7.81
CA GLY A 475 -14.18 -4.83 7.12
C GLY A 475 -14.36 -4.63 5.62
N ILE A 476 -14.56 -3.37 5.20
CA ILE A 476 -14.69 -3.00 3.78
C ILE A 476 -13.31 -2.84 3.13
N ASP A 477 -12.40 -2.16 3.83
CA ASP A 477 -11.04 -1.92 3.33
C ASP A 477 -10.06 -1.72 4.50
N ASN A 478 -9.05 -2.57 4.58
CA ASN A 478 -7.99 -2.49 5.57
C ASN A 478 -6.64 -2.04 5.00
N SER A 479 -6.55 -1.87 3.68
CA SER A 479 -5.36 -1.33 2.99
C SER A 479 -5.76 -0.91 1.58
N SER A 480 -6.05 0.36 1.40
CA SER A 480 -6.61 0.89 0.16
C SER A 480 -5.63 0.83 -1.01
N GLY A 481 -6.16 0.65 -2.22
CA GLY A 481 -5.45 0.69 -3.49
C GLY A 481 -5.78 1.94 -4.33
N ASP A 482 -5.60 1.85 -5.64
CA ASP A 482 -5.84 2.96 -6.59
C ASP A 482 -7.32 3.36 -6.68
N ILE A 483 -7.52 4.60 -7.14
CA ILE A 483 -8.81 5.15 -7.51
C ILE A 483 -8.80 5.45 -9.00
N THR A 484 -9.85 5.01 -9.70
CA THR A 484 -10.01 5.19 -11.14
C THR A 484 -11.28 6.01 -11.43
N PHE A 485 -11.13 7.10 -12.15
CA PHE A 485 -12.23 7.84 -12.73
C PHE A 485 -12.62 7.15 -14.04
N LEU A 486 -13.75 6.46 -14.02
CA LEU A 486 -14.26 5.77 -15.22
C LEU A 486 -14.80 6.78 -16.22
N PRO A 487 -14.49 6.63 -17.52
CA PRO A 487 -15.08 7.47 -18.55
C PRO A 487 -16.58 7.18 -18.70
N ASP A 488 -17.31 8.13 -19.26
CA ASP A 488 -18.70 7.91 -19.68
C ASP A 488 -18.73 7.06 -20.96
N ASP A 489 -18.58 5.76 -20.78
CA ASP A 489 -18.57 4.75 -21.85
C ASP A 489 -19.63 3.69 -21.59
N PRO A 490 -20.71 3.65 -22.39
CA PRO A 490 -21.83 2.71 -22.17
C PRO A 490 -21.41 1.23 -22.30
N ARG A 491 -20.25 0.91 -22.88
CA ARG A 491 -19.72 -0.45 -22.94
C ARG A 491 -19.42 -1.01 -21.54
N PHE A 492 -19.20 -0.15 -20.56
CA PHE A 492 -18.97 -0.59 -19.17
C PHE A 492 -20.25 -0.59 -18.32
N GLY A 493 -21.40 -0.26 -18.90
CA GLY A 493 -22.71 -0.37 -18.26
C GLY A 493 -22.93 0.57 -17.05
N PRO A 494 -23.61 0.12 -15.99
CA PRO A 494 -24.04 0.97 -14.87
C PRO A 494 -22.91 1.69 -14.10
N LEU A 495 -21.68 1.19 -14.15
CA LEU A 495 -20.51 1.85 -13.51
C LEU A 495 -19.86 2.93 -14.39
N SER A 496 -20.34 3.12 -15.64
CA SER A 496 -19.87 4.18 -16.54
C SER A 496 -19.95 5.55 -15.88
N GLY A 497 -18.88 6.35 -15.97
CA GLY A 497 -18.79 7.69 -15.39
C GLY A 497 -18.62 7.72 -13.86
N MET A 498 -18.53 6.57 -13.19
CA MET A 498 -18.36 6.52 -11.75
C MET A 498 -16.88 6.54 -11.33
N ILE A 499 -16.66 6.74 -10.05
CA ILE A 499 -15.33 6.67 -9.43
C ILE A 499 -15.24 5.35 -8.68
N VAL A 500 -14.23 4.55 -9.00
CA VAL A 500 -14.03 3.23 -8.39
C VAL A 500 -12.71 3.20 -7.63
N GLY A 501 -12.76 2.78 -6.37
CA GLY A 501 -11.60 2.50 -5.53
C GLY A 501 -11.36 1.01 -5.38
N THR A 502 -10.11 0.61 -5.16
CA THR A 502 -9.70 -0.78 -4.93
C THR A 502 -9.10 -0.95 -3.54
N SER A 503 -9.10 -2.18 -3.03
CA SER A 503 -8.50 -2.55 -1.75
C SER A 503 -7.43 -3.63 -1.92
N LEU A 504 -6.19 -3.30 -1.59
CA LEU A 504 -5.11 -4.29 -1.50
C LEU A 504 -5.37 -5.27 -0.37
N GLY A 505 -5.79 -4.77 0.78
CA GLY A 505 -5.99 -5.62 1.95
C GLY A 505 -7.16 -6.57 1.80
N ALA A 506 -8.33 -6.06 1.44
CA ALA A 506 -9.56 -6.83 1.28
C ALA A 506 -9.68 -7.57 -0.06
N CYS A 507 -8.81 -7.28 -1.04
CA CYS A 507 -8.88 -7.83 -2.40
C CYS A 507 -10.22 -7.54 -3.11
N THR A 508 -10.78 -6.35 -2.90
CA THR A 508 -12.11 -5.94 -3.34
C THR A 508 -12.07 -4.60 -4.07
N HIS A 509 -13.25 -4.11 -4.45
CA HIS A 509 -13.44 -2.79 -5.02
C HIS A 509 -14.76 -2.17 -4.53
N HIS A 510 -14.87 -0.85 -4.66
CA HIS A 510 -16.04 -0.09 -4.22
C HIS A 510 -16.23 1.15 -5.09
N VAL A 511 -17.47 1.63 -5.16
CA VAL A 511 -17.79 2.94 -5.73
C VAL A 511 -17.52 4.02 -4.68
N ILE A 512 -17.02 5.15 -5.13
CA ILE A 512 -16.78 6.35 -4.30
C ILE A 512 -17.82 7.40 -4.67
N LEU A 513 -18.57 7.87 -3.68
CA LEU A 513 -19.51 8.96 -3.80
C LEU A 513 -18.90 10.23 -3.20
N ARG A 514 -19.01 11.36 -3.90
CA ARG A 514 -18.43 12.63 -3.50
C ARG A 514 -19.48 13.73 -3.54
N GLU A 515 -19.56 14.50 -2.48
CA GLU A 515 -20.38 15.69 -2.34
C GLU A 515 -19.48 16.90 -2.01
N GLU A 516 -19.79 18.05 -2.57
CA GLU A 516 -19.21 19.33 -2.16
C GLU A 516 -20.20 20.13 -1.33
N LEU A 517 -19.85 20.43 -0.09
CA LEU A 517 -20.70 21.16 0.83
C LEU A 517 -19.86 22.06 1.74
N GLY A 518 -20.27 23.30 1.93
CA GLY A 518 -19.59 24.23 2.83
C GLY A 518 -18.15 24.59 2.41
N GLY A 519 -17.79 24.38 1.15
CA GLY A 519 -16.44 24.63 0.62
C GLY A 519 -15.43 23.51 0.87
N ARG A 520 -15.91 22.31 1.22
CA ARG A 520 -15.12 21.09 1.33
C ARG A 520 -15.83 19.92 0.65
N SER A 521 -15.05 18.88 0.32
CA SER A 521 -15.61 17.60 -0.08
C SER A 521 -15.84 16.68 1.10
N GLN A 522 -16.92 15.91 1.04
CA GLN A 522 -17.22 14.77 1.90
C GLN A 522 -17.86 13.67 1.06
N GLY A 523 -17.97 12.47 1.61
CA GLY A 523 -18.48 11.37 0.79
C GLY A 523 -18.54 10.04 1.52
N GLY A 524 -18.60 8.98 0.71
CA GLY A 524 -18.67 7.63 1.21
C GLY A 524 -18.37 6.59 0.13
N VAL A 525 -18.49 5.34 0.52
CA VAL A 525 -18.26 4.20 -0.37
C VAL A 525 -19.44 3.25 -0.38
N VAL A 526 -19.61 2.59 -1.52
CA VAL A 526 -20.57 1.50 -1.73
C VAL A 526 -19.78 0.27 -2.17
N ALA A 527 -19.81 -0.79 -1.38
CA ALA A 527 -19.09 -2.02 -1.71
C ALA A 527 -19.63 -2.66 -2.99
N LEU A 528 -18.74 -3.11 -3.86
CA LEU A 528 -19.10 -3.85 -5.07
C LEU A 528 -18.88 -5.35 -4.86
N ALA A 529 -19.70 -6.16 -5.51
CA ALA A 529 -19.55 -7.61 -5.51
C ALA A 529 -18.34 -8.05 -6.35
N GLY A 530 -17.70 -9.15 -5.95
CA GLY A 530 -16.56 -9.74 -6.61
C GLY A 530 -15.25 -9.45 -5.92
N ASP A 531 -14.49 -10.51 -5.66
CA ASP A 531 -13.19 -10.46 -5.03
C ASP A 531 -12.09 -10.82 -6.03
N PHE A 532 -10.91 -10.23 -5.87
CA PHE A 532 -9.74 -10.46 -6.71
C PHE A 532 -8.83 -11.55 -6.12
N LEU A 533 -8.07 -12.22 -6.98
CA LEU A 533 -7.10 -13.26 -6.58
C LEU A 533 -5.96 -12.73 -5.73
N SER A 534 -5.62 -11.46 -5.92
CA SER A 534 -4.55 -10.81 -5.17
C SER A 534 -4.98 -9.44 -4.67
N GLY A 535 -4.17 -8.84 -3.82
CA GLY A 535 -4.47 -7.54 -3.25
C GLY A 535 -4.61 -6.46 -4.33
N ALA A 536 -5.85 -6.07 -4.62
CA ALA A 536 -6.18 -5.11 -5.68
C ALA A 536 -5.61 -3.73 -5.35
N HIS A 537 -4.59 -3.30 -6.07
CA HIS A 537 -3.93 -2.04 -5.77
C HIS A 537 -3.68 -1.14 -6.98
N ARG A 538 -3.93 -1.63 -8.21
CA ARG A 538 -3.88 -0.83 -9.43
C ARG A 538 -5.11 -1.12 -10.27
N ALA A 539 -5.72 -0.08 -10.82
CA ALA A 539 -6.85 -0.21 -11.70
C ALA A 539 -6.71 0.70 -12.91
N ARG A 540 -7.06 0.21 -14.09
CA ARG A 540 -7.04 0.96 -15.35
C ARG A 540 -8.24 0.60 -16.21
N TYR A 541 -8.87 1.62 -16.76
CA TYR A 541 -9.88 1.43 -17.79
C TYR A 541 -9.20 1.19 -19.14
N ASN A 542 -9.59 0.13 -19.82
CA ASN A 542 -9.07 -0.16 -21.17
C ASN A 542 -9.98 0.47 -22.23
N PRO A 543 -9.53 1.49 -22.97
CA PRO A 543 -10.35 2.14 -23.98
C PRO A 543 -10.62 1.25 -25.21
N HIS A 544 -9.86 0.17 -25.42
CA HIS A 544 -10.03 -0.74 -26.56
C HIS A 544 -11.26 -1.62 -26.41
N ASP A 545 -11.45 -2.27 -25.28
CA ASP A 545 -12.57 -3.15 -25.02
C ASP A 545 -13.66 -2.53 -24.14
N GLY A 546 -13.40 -1.38 -23.52
CA GLY A 546 -14.36 -0.68 -22.66
C GLY A 546 -14.56 -1.34 -21.29
N GLN A 547 -13.56 -2.04 -20.76
CA GLN A 547 -13.65 -2.73 -19.49
C GLN A 547 -12.61 -2.20 -18.47
N LEU A 548 -12.89 -2.43 -17.20
CA LEU A 548 -11.96 -2.12 -16.12
C LEU A 548 -11.03 -3.30 -15.88
N TYR A 549 -9.74 -3.02 -15.76
CA TYR A 549 -8.73 -4.00 -15.36
C TYR A 549 -8.17 -3.66 -14.00
N VAL A 550 -7.91 -4.70 -13.21
CA VAL A 550 -7.39 -4.59 -11.85
C VAL A 550 -6.18 -5.49 -11.72
N ALA A 551 -5.08 -4.95 -11.23
CA ALA A 551 -3.88 -5.72 -10.93
C ALA A 551 -3.63 -5.74 -9.42
N GLY A 552 -3.07 -6.85 -8.98
CA GLY A 552 -2.84 -7.11 -7.58
C GLY A 552 -1.47 -7.66 -7.24
N SER A 553 -1.09 -7.47 -5.98
CA SER A 553 0.03 -8.18 -5.36
C SER A 553 -0.31 -8.57 -3.92
N SER A 554 0.23 -9.70 -3.48
CA SER A 554 0.08 -10.16 -2.11
C SER A 554 1.06 -9.47 -1.16
N GLY A 555 0.76 -9.44 0.10
CA GLY A 555 1.61 -8.94 1.17
C GLY A 555 0.84 -8.12 2.22
N TRP A 556 1.51 -7.77 3.32
CA TRP A 556 0.98 -6.88 4.36
C TRP A 556 -0.45 -7.18 4.80
N GLU A 557 -0.75 -8.47 5.08
CA GLU A 557 -2.04 -8.84 5.68
C GLU A 557 -3.23 -8.70 4.72
N SER A 558 -3.01 -8.94 3.44
CA SER A 558 -4.07 -9.00 2.43
C SER A 558 -4.79 -10.36 2.43
N TYR A 559 -6.02 -10.37 1.94
CA TYR A 559 -6.81 -11.58 1.70
C TYR A 559 -6.43 -12.29 0.38
N ALA A 560 -5.30 -11.94 -0.21
CA ALA A 560 -4.79 -12.48 -1.45
C ALA A 560 -4.60 -14.00 -1.40
N GLN A 561 -5.05 -14.68 -2.45
CA GLN A 561 -4.87 -16.12 -2.65
C GLN A 561 -3.62 -16.40 -3.50
N GLU A 562 -3.26 -15.45 -4.36
CA GLU A 562 -2.11 -15.55 -5.27
C GLU A 562 -1.11 -14.43 -5.00
N ASP A 563 0.14 -14.63 -5.36
CA ASP A 563 1.21 -13.64 -5.19
C ASP A 563 1.02 -12.38 -6.04
N GLY A 564 0.34 -12.50 -7.17
CA GLY A 564 -0.03 -11.42 -8.06
C GLY A 564 -1.21 -11.82 -8.93
N SER A 565 -1.95 -10.83 -9.44
CA SER A 565 -3.03 -11.03 -10.40
C SER A 565 -3.09 -9.89 -11.41
N LEU A 566 -3.70 -10.18 -12.55
CA LEU A 566 -4.21 -9.21 -13.51
C LEU A 566 -5.57 -9.72 -13.96
N GLU A 567 -6.62 -8.93 -13.70
CA GLU A 567 -7.99 -9.37 -13.84
C GLU A 567 -8.82 -8.31 -14.55
N ARG A 568 -9.79 -8.75 -15.35
CA ARG A 568 -10.74 -7.90 -16.06
C ARG A 568 -12.10 -7.96 -15.39
N VAL A 569 -12.60 -6.82 -14.96
CA VAL A 569 -14.00 -6.65 -14.53
C VAL A 569 -14.81 -6.39 -15.78
N ARG A 570 -15.49 -7.43 -16.26
CA ARG A 570 -16.22 -7.41 -17.54
C ARG A 570 -17.71 -7.25 -17.31
N TYR A 571 -18.30 -6.25 -17.99
CA TYR A 571 -19.74 -6.05 -18.02
C TYR A 571 -20.44 -7.12 -18.88
N THR A 572 -21.51 -7.70 -18.34
CA THR A 572 -22.24 -8.82 -18.98
C THR A 572 -23.55 -8.40 -19.62
N GLY A 573 -23.93 -7.12 -19.52
CA GLY A 573 -25.22 -6.61 -20.00
C GLY A 573 -26.32 -6.69 -18.94
N GLY A 574 -26.02 -7.11 -17.70
CA GLY A 574 -26.97 -7.20 -16.60
C GLY A 574 -27.22 -5.86 -15.90
N GLU A 575 -28.25 -5.82 -15.07
CA GLU A 575 -28.58 -4.65 -14.25
C GLU A 575 -27.77 -4.63 -12.96
N LEU A 576 -27.26 -3.45 -12.61
CA LEU A 576 -26.69 -3.14 -11.29
C LEU A 576 -27.40 -1.90 -10.75
N ASN A 577 -28.12 -2.06 -9.66
CA ASN A 577 -28.82 -0.98 -8.99
C ASN A 577 -28.04 -0.52 -7.77
N LEU A 578 -27.62 0.76 -7.75
CA LEU A 578 -26.78 1.30 -6.70
C LEU A 578 -27.00 2.81 -6.51
N PRO A 579 -26.58 3.35 -5.34
CA PRO A 579 -26.52 4.79 -5.13
C PRO A 579 -25.50 5.43 -6.08
N VAL A 580 -25.87 6.54 -6.71
CA VAL A 580 -25.00 7.32 -7.62
C VAL A 580 -24.69 8.71 -7.08
N ALA A 581 -25.45 9.19 -6.12
CA ALA A 581 -25.19 10.45 -5.44
C ALA A 581 -25.82 10.46 -4.04
N VAL A 582 -25.24 11.24 -3.14
CA VAL A 582 -25.78 11.53 -1.81
C VAL A 582 -25.70 13.03 -1.58
N GLU A 583 -26.79 13.60 -1.07
CA GLU A 583 -26.81 14.97 -0.60
C GLU A 583 -27.11 15.00 0.91
N THR A 584 -26.21 15.58 1.68
CA THR A 584 -26.35 15.69 3.14
C THR A 584 -27.20 16.91 3.49
N ARG A 585 -28.28 16.69 4.22
CA ARG A 585 -29.20 17.72 4.72
C ARG A 585 -29.13 17.84 6.24
N GLU A 586 -29.57 18.96 6.80
CA GLU A 586 -29.60 19.12 8.25
C GLU A 586 -30.39 18.00 8.94
N ASN A 587 -31.47 17.54 8.31
CA ASN A 587 -32.44 16.60 8.87
C ASN A 587 -32.44 15.21 8.17
N GLY A 588 -31.41 14.87 7.42
CA GLY A 588 -31.35 13.57 6.74
C GLY A 588 -30.43 13.54 5.52
N LEU A 589 -30.60 12.51 4.71
CA LEU A 589 -29.85 12.29 3.48
C LEU A 589 -30.79 12.14 2.29
N ILE A 590 -30.48 12.77 1.16
CA ILE A 590 -31.07 12.43 -0.13
C ILE A 590 -30.12 11.46 -0.82
N VAL A 591 -30.58 10.25 -1.10
CA VAL A 591 -29.83 9.21 -1.81
C VAL A 591 -30.44 9.01 -3.18
N ARG A 592 -29.67 9.23 -4.23
CA ARG A 592 -30.11 9.04 -5.62
C ARG A 592 -29.55 7.73 -6.16
N PHE A 593 -30.42 7.00 -6.84
CA PHE A 593 -30.11 5.73 -7.50
C PHE A 593 -30.07 5.87 -9.02
N ASN A 594 -29.43 4.91 -9.68
CA ASN A 594 -29.42 4.81 -11.15
C ASN A 594 -30.66 4.14 -11.73
N THR A 595 -31.69 3.86 -10.91
CA THR A 595 -32.91 3.17 -11.30
C THR A 595 -34.15 3.82 -10.68
N GLU A 596 -35.31 3.62 -11.26
CA GLU A 596 -36.60 3.99 -10.64
C GLU A 596 -36.98 2.97 -9.58
N LEU A 597 -37.49 3.47 -8.45
CA LEU A 597 -37.83 2.68 -7.27
C LEU A 597 -39.32 2.38 -7.21
N ASP A 598 -39.67 1.17 -6.72
CA ASP A 598 -41.07 0.87 -6.37
C ASP A 598 -41.42 1.55 -5.04
N PRO A 599 -42.43 2.50 -5.04
CA PRO A 599 -42.84 3.19 -3.82
C PRO A 599 -43.32 2.27 -2.69
N ALA A 600 -43.77 1.04 -3.01
CA ALA A 600 -44.23 0.08 -2.02
C ALA A 600 -43.10 -0.44 -1.11
N PHE A 601 -41.86 -0.38 -1.57
CA PHE A 601 -40.69 -0.81 -0.79
C PHE A 601 -39.94 0.34 -0.12
N VAL A 602 -40.34 1.60 -0.40
CA VAL A 602 -39.76 2.78 0.24
C VAL A 602 -40.47 3.01 1.58
N SER A 603 -40.05 2.27 2.60
CA SER A 603 -40.64 2.34 3.95
C SER A 603 -39.56 2.26 5.03
N VAL A 604 -39.87 2.76 6.24
CA VAL A 604 -38.94 2.80 7.38
C VAL A 604 -38.52 1.38 7.81
N GLU A 605 -39.42 0.41 7.66
CA GLU A 605 -39.15 -0.99 8.00
C GLU A 605 -38.05 -1.62 7.13
N ASN A 606 -37.72 -1.00 6.01
CA ASN A 606 -36.68 -1.42 5.06
C ASN A 606 -35.36 -0.65 5.23
N VAL A 607 -35.24 0.14 6.29
CA VAL A 607 -34.06 1.00 6.51
C VAL A 607 -33.41 0.70 7.85
N PHE A 608 -32.11 0.43 7.83
CA PHE A 608 -31.29 0.39 9.04
C PHE A 608 -30.20 1.45 8.95
N CYS A 609 -30.00 2.17 10.05
CA CYS A 609 -28.95 3.18 10.13
C CYS A 609 -28.22 3.09 11.47
N GLU A 610 -26.91 3.14 11.42
CA GLU A 610 -26.05 3.18 12.59
C GLU A 610 -24.89 4.14 12.36
N GLN A 611 -24.21 4.52 13.45
CA GLN A 611 -23.10 5.46 13.40
C GLN A 611 -22.06 5.15 14.45
N TRP A 612 -20.81 5.57 14.16
CA TRP A 612 -19.68 5.53 15.11
C TRP A 612 -18.61 6.55 14.79
N ASN A 613 -17.70 6.75 15.72
CA ASN A 613 -16.51 7.55 15.53
C ASN A 613 -15.25 6.71 15.71
N TYR A 614 -14.16 7.22 15.18
CA TYR A 614 -12.81 6.72 15.39
C TYR A 614 -12.03 7.64 16.32
N LEU A 615 -11.00 7.11 17.00
CA LEU A 615 -10.11 7.88 17.85
C LEU A 615 -8.86 8.26 17.06
N TYR A 616 -8.72 9.53 16.73
CA TYR A 616 -7.50 10.07 16.15
C TYR A 616 -6.42 10.22 17.22
N SER A 617 -5.37 9.41 17.16
CA SER A 617 -4.30 9.36 18.17
C SER A 617 -2.99 8.88 17.57
N SER A 618 -1.92 8.95 18.35
CA SER A 618 -0.65 8.35 18.00
C SER A 618 -0.65 6.82 17.98
N ALA A 619 -1.75 6.19 18.39
CA ALA A 619 -1.94 4.75 18.31
C ALA A 619 -2.10 4.25 16.86
N TYR A 620 -1.86 2.96 16.62
CA TYR A 620 -2.04 2.36 15.30
C TYR A 620 -3.51 1.99 15.07
N GLY A 621 -4.17 2.74 14.18
CA GLY A 621 -5.60 2.55 13.95
C GLY A 621 -6.48 2.93 15.13
N SER A 622 -7.76 2.66 15.01
CA SER A 622 -8.76 2.89 16.05
C SER A 622 -9.80 1.78 16.03
N ALA A 623 -10.27 1.42 17.20
CA ALA A 623 -11.56 0.73 17.31
C ALA A 623 -12.71 1.68 16.90
N GLU A 624 -13.87 1.09 16.65
CA GLU A 624 -15.11 1.79 16.40
C GLU A 624 -15.77 2.13 17.73
N TYR A 625 -16.05 3.39 17.96
CA TYR A 625 -16.57 3.88 19.24
C TYR A 625 -17.96 4.49 19.12
N SER A 626 -18.84 4.10 20.02
CA SER A 626 -20.15 4.73 20.18
C SER A 626 -20.00 6.25 20.35
N VAL A 627 -20.80 6.99 19.64
CA VAL A 627 -20.86 8.44 19.72
C VAL A 627 -21.60 8.88 20.96
N LYS A 628 -22.71 8.19 21.29
CA LYS A 628 -23.56 8.49 22.44
C LYS A 628 -22.94 8.08 23.79
N HIS A 629 -22.02 7.09 23.74
CA HIS A 629 -21.35 6.53 24.92
C HIS A 629 -19.83 6.61 24.79
N PRO A 630 -19.20 7.80 24.93
CA PRO A 630 -17.78 8.02 24.76
C PRO A 630 -16.92 7.02 25.52
N GLY A 631 -15.93 6.43 24.84
CA GLY A 631 -15.05 5.42 25.42
C GLY A 631 -15.58 3.99 25.36
N ARG A 632 -16.82 3.77 24.93
CA ARG A 632 -17.43 2.45 24.76
C ARG A 632 -17.32 2.04 23.30
N GLN A 633 -16.73 0.89 23.04
CA GLN A 633 -16.67 0.33 21.70
C GLN A 633 -18.03 -0.16 21.24
N GLY A 634 -18.34 0.07 19.99
CA GLY A 634 -19.59 -0.31 19.34
C GLY A 634 -20.21 0.83 18.56
N HIS A 635 -21.38 0.55 18.00
CA HIS A 635 -22.12 1.50 17.18
C HIS A 635 -23.38 1.97 17.90
N ASP A 636 -23.87 3.13 17.49
CA ASP A 636 -25.17 3.63 17.94
C ASP A 636 -26.19 3.48 16.83
N GLN A 637 -27.34 2.87 17.15
CA GLN A 637 -28.48 2.94 16.24
C GLN A 637 -28.89 4.40 16.04
N VAL A 638 -29.13 4.78 14.80
CA VAL A 638 -29.64 6.08 14.37
C VAL A 638 -31.12 5.95 14.04
N GLU A 639 -31.93 6.82 14.65
CA GLU A 639 -33.37 6.84 14.37
C GLU A 639 -33.63 7.41 12.98
N VAL A 640 -34.23 6.61 12.11
CA VAL A 640 -34.84 7.03 10.84
C VAL A 640 -36.32 7.23 11.11
N ARG A 641 -36.79 8.47 11.01
CA ARG A 641 -38.20 8.80 11.29
C ARG A 641 -39.12 8.51 10.13
N SER A 642 -38.67 8.80 8.93
CA SER A 642 -39.43 8.56 7.69
C SER A 642 -38.49 8.39 6.49
N ILE A 643 -39.00 7.84 5.42
CA ILE A 643 -38.34 7.77 4.12
C ILE A 643 -39.36 8.15 3.04
N HIS A 644 -38.95 8.98 2.09
CA HIS A 644 -39.82 9.53 1.07
C HIS A 644 -39.16 9.38 -0.30
N ILE A 645 -39.86 8.79 -1.27
CA ILE A 645 -39.44 8.83 -2.66
C ILE A 645 -39.70 10.25 -3.21
N LEU A 646 -38.75 10.80 -3.95
CA LEU A 646 -38.87 12.12 -4.54
C LEU A 646 -39.55 12.08 -5.92
N GLU A 647 -39.87 13.25 -6.47
CA GLU A 647 -40.62 13.36 -7.73
C GLU A 647 -39.92 12.73 -8.95
N ASP A 648 -38.59 12.59 -8.90
CA ASP A 648 -37.80 11.95 -9.97
C ASP A 648 -37.97 10.42 -10.02
N GLY A 649 -38.59 9.83 -8.98
CA GLY A 649 -38.75 8.39 -8.84
C GLY A 649 -37.47 7.59 -8.61
N GLN A 650 -36.31 8.26 -8.56
CA GLN A 650 -34.97 7.66 -8.42
C GLN A 650 -34.28 8.06 -7.12
N SER A 651 -34.76 9.11 -6.46
CA SER A 651 -34.19 9.63 -5.22
C SER A 651 -35.09 9.33 -4.04
N VAL A 652 -34.48 9.03 -2.89
CA VAL A 652 -35.18 8.94 -1.62
C VAL A 652 -34.61 9.94 -0.62
N PHE A 653 -35.47 10.59 0.14
CA PHE A 653 -35.09 11.34 1.32
C PHE A 653 -35.24 10.46 2.55
N VAL A 654 -34.15 10.17 3.23
CA VAL A 654 -34.10 9.42 4.50
C VAL A 654 -34.06 10.43 5.63
N GLU A 655 -35.17 10.60 6.35
CA GLU A 655 -35.29 11.58 7.42
C GLU A 655 -34.63 11.08 8.70
N ILE A 656 -33.55 11.74 9.11
CA ILE A 656 -32.75 11.50 10.30
C ILE A 656 -32.76 12.79 11.15
N PRO A 657 -33.78 13.01 12.01
CA PRO A 657 -33.95 14.30 12.70
C PRO A 657 -32.78 14.74 13.57
N GLN A 658 -32.05 13.76 14.11
CA GLN A 658 -30.86 13.99 14.95
C GLN A 658 -29.57 13.72 14.19
N LEU A 659 -29.52 13.94 12.89
CA LEU A 659 -28.29 13.82 12.11
C LEU A 659 -27.26 14.88 12.55
N HIS A 660 -26.07 14.44 12.86
CA HIS A 660 -24.94 15.28 13.27
C HIS A 660 -23.68 14.91 12.46
N PRO A 661 -22.66 15.78 12.40
CA PRO A 661 -21.35 15.39 11.89
C PRO A 661 -20.84 14.15 12.65
N VAL A 662 -20.43 13.13 11.87
CA VAL A 662 -19.95 11.84 12.37
C VAL A 662 -18.90 11.27 11.43
N MET A 663 -17.89 10.61 11.99
CA MET A 663 -16.82 10.05 11.16
C MET A 663 -17.30 8.90 10.28
N GLN A 664 -18.29 8.12 10.76
CA GLN A 664 -18.87 7.03 9.99
C GLN A 664 -20.37 6.90 10.26
N LEU A 665 -21.13 6.93 9.19
CA LEU A 665 -22.54 6.55 9.15
C LEU A 665 -22.66 5.35 8.20
N HIS A 666 -23.37 4.32 8.63
CA HIS A 666 -23.75 3.16 7.84
C HIS A 666 -25.24 3.19 7.58
N LEU A 667 -25.64 3.24 6.33
CA LEU A 667 -27.03 3.21 5.88
C LEU A 667 -27.26 1.98 5.02
N PHE A 668 -28.07 1.06 5.49
CA PHE A 668 -28.50 -0.15 4.82
C PHE A 668 -29.97 -0.03 4.43
N LEU A 669 -30.26 -0.32 3.15
CA LEU A 669 -31.61 -0.19 2.60
C LEU A 669 -32.01 -1.52 1.92
N ASN A 670 -33.27 -1.92 2.06
CA ASN A 670 -33.89 -2.99 1.26
C ASN A 670 -34.90 -2.35 0.32
N LEU A 671 -34.60 -2.31 -0.96
CA LEU A 671 -35.39 -1.64 -1.98
C LEU A 671 -35.75 -2.60 -3.12
N GLU A 672 -36.70 -2.20 -3.92
CA GLU A 672 -37.08 -2.87 -5.17
C GLU A 672 -37.21 -1.84 -6.27
N THR A 673 -36.83 -2.21 -7.49
CA THR A 673 -37.05 -1.36 -8.67
C THR A 673 -38.50 -1.44 -9.15
N ASN A 674 -38.97 -0.49 -9.94
CA ASN A 674 -40.28 -0.54 -10.59
C ASN A 674 -40.48 -1.78 -11.46
N GLU A 675 -39.39 -2.45 -11.84
CA GLU A 675 -39.42 -3.70 -12.64
C GLU A 675 -39.47 -4.97 -11.78
N GLY A 676 -39.43 -4.83 -10.44
CA GLY A 676 -39.51 -5.90 -9.47
C GLY A 676 -38.16 -6.56 -9.15
N THR A 677 -37.06 -5.87 -9.36
CA THR A 677 -35.71 -6.33 -8.95
C THR A 677 -35.36 -5.84 -7.56
N ALA A 678 -35.27 -6.77 -6.59
CA ALA A 678 -34.86 -6.44 -5.23
C ALA A 678 -33.34 -6.18 -5.16
N PHE A 679 -32.93 -5.18 -4.39
CA PHE A 679 -31.53 -4.87 -4.13
C PHE A 679 -31.34 -4.23 -2.75
N SER A 680 -30.17 -4.43 -2.15
CA SER A 680 -29.87 -3.93 -0.80
C SER A 680 -28.58 -3.12 -0.82
N PRO A 681 -28.65 -1.83 -1.13
CA PRO A 681 -27.48 -0.95 -1.09
C PRO A 681 -26.99 -0.76 0.34
N ASP A 682 -25.66 -0.79 0.47
CA ASP A 682 -24.91 -0.74 1.71
C ASP A 682 -23.92 0.44 1.63
N LEU A 683 -24.28 1.58 2.22
CA LEU A 683 -23.59 2.86 2.08
C LEU A 683 -22.83 3.20 3.38
N TYR A 684 -21.54 3.43 3.26
CA TYR A 684 -20.68 3.92 4.34
C TYR A 684 -20.27 5.36 4.04
N TYR A 685 -20.72 6.30 4.87
CA TYR A 685 -20.60 7.72 4.60
C TYR A 685 -19.98 8.48 5.78
N SER A 686 -19.13 9.46 5.50
CA SER A 686 -18.59 10.38 6.50
C SER A 686 -19.27 11.73 6.37
N ILE A 687 -19.76 12.26 7.48
CA ILE A 687 -20.49 13.54 7.51
C ILE A 687 -19.69 14.53 8.35
N PHE A 688 -19.27 15.62 7.73
CA PHE A 688 -18.53 16.68 8.41
C PHE A 688 -19.25 18.02 8.36
N GLU A 689 -20.05 18.24 7.31
CA GLU A 689 -20.88 19.40 7.12
C GLU A 689 -22.33 18.97 6.84
N LEU A 690 -23.29 19.79 7.23
CA LEU A 690 -24.71 19.58 6.99
C LEU A 690 -25.24 20.73 6.11
N GLY A 691 -26.01 20.38 5.08
CA GLY A 691 -26.71 21.32 4.24
C GLY A 691 -27.95 21.91 4.92
N GLU A 692 -28.72 22.68 4.19
CA GLU A 692 -30.00 23.17 4.66
C GLU A 692 -30.99 22.01 4.87
N ALA A 693 -31.95 22.19 5.80
CA ALA A 693 -32.97 21.18 6.04
C ALA A 693 -33.82 20.94 4.78
N PHE A 694 -34.05 19.68 4.45
CA PHE A 694 -35.03 19.33 3.41
C PHE A 694 -36.43 19.39 4.01
N THR A 695 -37.30 20.17 3.42
CA THR A 695 -38.64 20.49 3.94
C THR A 695 -39.78 20.11 3.02
N ASP A 696 -39.45 19.68 1.78
CA ASP A 696 -40.45 19.44 0.73
C ASP A 696 -40.91 17.96 0.77
N PHE A 697 -41.56 17.61 1.87
CA PHE A 697 -42.22 16.32 2.06
C PHE A 697 -43.36 16.39 3.05
N ASP A 698 -44.33 15.49 2.93
CA ASP A 698 -45.48 15.43 3.81
C ASP A 698 -45.08 15.02 5.25
N GLY A 699 -45.52 15.79 6.22
CA GLY A 699 -45.23 15.51 7.63
C GLY A 699 -43.97 16.19 8.17
N TYR A 700 -43.30 17.03 7.40
CA TYR A 700 -42.14 17.81 7.89
C TYR A 700 -42.50 18.54 9.21
N ARG A 701 -41.62 18.42 10.17
CA ARG A 701 -41.68 19.18 11.45
C ARG A 701 -40.28 19.58 11.87
N PRO A 702 -40.05 20.87 12.13
CA PRO A 702 -38.77 21.31 12.66
C PRO A 702 -38.51 20.64 14.03
N ILE A 703 -37.28 20.21 14.25
CA ILE A 703 -36.85 19.55 15.50
C ILE A 703 -35.64 20.28 16.03
N GLU A 704 -35.65 20.53 17.31
CA GLU A 704 -34.49 21.00 18.03
C GLU A 704 -33.52 19.81 18.22
N LYS A 705 -32.28 19.95 17.71
CA LYS A 705 -31.28 18.93 17.88
C LYS A 705 -30.76 18.87 19.32
N ALA A 706 -30.56 17.67 19.79
CA ALA A 706 -29.93 17.45 21.09
C ALA A 706 -28.43 17.83 21.00
N PRO A 707 -27.80 18.24 22.12
CA PRO A 707 -26.36 18.41 22.15
C PRO A 707 -25.66 17.12 21.73
N PHE A 708 -24.63 17.26 20.89
CA PHE A 708 -23.88 16.12 20.33
C PHE A 708 -22.41 16.25 20.72
N PRO A 709 -21.74 15.18 21.13
CA PRO A 709 -20.35 15.24 21.54
C PRO A 709 -19.44 15.52 20.34
N ASP A 710 -18.35 16.24 20.60
CA ASP A 710 -17.24 16.38 19.64
C ASP A 710 -16.58 15.03 19.37
N PHE A 711 -15.75 14.97 18.30
CA PHE A 711 -14.96 13.79 18.01
C PHE A 711 -14.09 13.39 19.22
N PRO A 712 -13.91 12.08 19.44
CA PRO A 712 -13.28 11.59 20.66
C PRO A 712 -11.80 12.00 20.77
N LYS A 713 -11.32 12.18 22.01
CA LYS A 713 -9.95 12.56 22.31
C LYS A 713 -9.23 11.50 23.16
N PRO A 714 -7.91 11.29 22.96
CA PRO A 714 -7.14 10.24 23.62
C PRO A 714 -7.19 10.26 25.15
N GLU A 715 -7.27 11.44 25.78
CA GLU A 715 -7.27 11.59 27.24
C GLU A 715 -8.44 10.94 27.96
N ASN A 716 -9.47 10.52 27.26
CA ASN A 716 -10.67 9.87 27.80
C ASN A 716 -10.53 8.35 27.97
N TYR A 717 -9.37 7.75 27.64
CA TYR A 717 -9.16 6.30 27.63
C TYR A 717 -8.26 5.82 28.76
N PRO A 718 -8.55 4.66 29.42
CA PRO A 718 -7.77 4.15 30.53
C PRO A 718 -6.38 3.68 30.06
N ARG A 719 -5.35 3.96 30.89
CA ARG A 719 -3.97 3.49 30.66
C ARG A 719 -3.82 2.03 31.11
N ASP A 720 -2.93 1.28 30.44
CA ASP A 720 -2.57 -0.09 30.84
C ASP A 720 -1.99 -0.12 32.27
N SER A 721 -2.61 -0.94 33.11
CA SER A 721 -2.27 -1.05 34.53
C SER A 721 -0.84 -1.57 34.77
N ARG A 722 -0.31 -2.40 33.86
CA ARG A 722 1.05 -2.96 33.94
C ARG A 722 2.10 -1.88 33.80
N LEU A 723 1.90 -0.93 32.91
CA LEU A 723 2.80 0.23 32.75
C LEU A 723 2.80 1.13 33.99
N VAL A 724 1.64 1.29 34.64
CA VAL A 724 1.54 2.05 35.88
C VAL A 724 2.37 1.41 37.01
N VAL A 725 2.42 0.08 37.06
CA VAL A 725 3.28 -0.65 38.03
C VAL A 725 4.75 -0.44 37.75
N GLN A 726 5.17 -0.53 36.52
CA GLN A 726 6.56 -0.30 36.09
C GLN A 726 7.02 1.15 36.36
N GLU A 727 6.18 2.11 36.09
CA GLU A 727 6.48 3.52 36.37
C GLU A 727 6.64 3.80 37.87
N LYS A 728 5.86 3.11 38.72
CA LYS A 728 6.02 3.18 40.19
C LYS A 728 7.38 2.63 40.64
N LEU A 729 7.83 1.53 40.03
CA LEU A 729 9.17 0.98 40.28
C LEU A 729 10.25 2.01 39.91
N GLY A 730 10.12 2.66 38.76
CA GLY A 730 11.04 3.72 38.31
C GLY A 730 11.13 4.94 39.26
N LYS A 731 10.04 5.23 39.96
CA LYS A 731 9.98 6.32 40.95
C LYS A 731 10.47 5.91 42.35
N SER A 732 10.78 4.63 42.59
CA SER A 732 11.26 4.15 43.87
C SER A 732 12.71 4.56 44.13
N THR A 733 13.09 4.67 45.43
CA THR A 733 14.48 4.98 45.80
C THR A 733 15.40 3.79 45.51
N GLY A 734 16.51 4.04 44.79
CA GLY A 734 17.52 3.03 44.49
C GLY A 734 18.30 3.39 43.23
N THR A 735 19.41 2.70 42.99
CA THR A 735 20.17 2.80 41.75
C THR A 735 19.71 1.76 40.74
N PHE A 736 19.56 2.17 39.51
CA PHE A 736 19.22 1.28 38.39
C PHE A 736 20.48 1.02 37.55
N GLU A 737 20.66 -0.22 37.13
CA GLU A 737 21.53 -0.53 36.00
C GLU A 737 20.83 -0.07 34.72
N THR A 738 21.47 0.79 33.93
CA THR A 738 20.83 1.39 32.75
C THR A 738 21.36 0.73 31.49
N LEU A 739 20.45 0.25 30.67
CA LEU A 739 20.70 -0.31 29.34
C LEU A 739 20.04 0.56 28.27
N PHE A 740 20.59 0.53 27.07
CA PHE A 740 20.07 1.28 25.94
C PHE A 740 19.86 0.34 24.76
N ILE A 741 18.77 0.55 24.04
CA ILE A 741 18.42 -0.17 22.83
C ILE A 741 17.64 0.73 21.89
N ASP A 742 18.02 0.72 20.63
CA ASP A 742 17.32 1.45 19.58
C ASP A 742 16.45 0.50 18.75
N ALA A 743 15.21 0.91 18.48
CA ALA A 743 14.40 0.34 17.43
C ALA A 743 14.78 1.08 16.14
N VAL A 744 15.38 0.36 15.19
CA VAL A 744 15.95 0.95 13.98
C VAL A 744 15.13 0.57 12.74
N PRO A 745 15.22 1.34 11.64
CA PRO A 745 14.55 1.02 10.39
C PRO A 745 14.78 -0.42 9.94
N GLY A 746 13.74 -1.04 9.36
CA GLY A 746 13.78 -2.45 8.95
C GLY A 746 13.36 -3.43 10.04
N MET A 747 12.62 -2.96 11.05
CA MET A 747 12.06 -3.76 12.15
C MET A 747 13.15 -4.55 12.90
N GLN A 748 14.13 -3.84 13.43
CA GLN A 748 15.24 -4.44 14.16
C GLN A 748 15.53 -3.67 15.45
N TYR A 749 16.17 -4.38 16.39
CA TYR A 749 16.77 -3.75 17.54
C TYR A 749 18.30 -3.69 17.39
N GLU A 750 18.88 -2.59 17.84
CA GLU A 750 20.34 -2.41 17.97
C GLU A 750 20.69 -1.88 19.36
N PRO A 751 21.52 -2.64 20.11
CA PRO A 751 22.06 -3.96 19.81
C PRO A 751 21.01 -5.09 19.95
N LYS A 752 21.19 -6.21 19.26
CA LYS A 752 20.32 -7.40 19.38
C LYS A 752 20.60 -8.24 20.63
N ARG A 753 21.70 -7.99 21.32
CA ARG A 753 22.07 -8.67 22.56
C ARG A 753 22.45 -7.62 23.60
N LEU A 754 21.79 -7.70 24.75
CA LEU A 754 22.04 -6.89 25.92
C LEU A 754 22.54 -7.79 27.05
N GLN A 755 23.27 -7.24 28.01
CA GLN A 755 23.76 -7.97 29.17
C GLN A 755 23.39 -7.21 30.43
N VAL A 756 22.96 -7.93 31.48
CA VAL A 756 22.62 -7.39 32.78
C VAL A 756 22.98 -8.40 33.88
N LYS A 757 23.26 -7.92 35.08
CA LYS A 757 23.50 -8.80 36.22
C LYS A 757 22.19 -9.34 36.82
N ALA A 758 22.23 -10.56 37.35
CA ALA A 758 21.10 -11.17 38.04
C ALA A 758 20.63 -10.35 39.26
N GLY A 759 19.31 -10.31 39.45
CA GLY A 759 18.67 -9.65 40.60
C GLY A 759 18.93 -8.15 40.69
N ARG A 760 19.21 -7.45 39.59
CA ARG A 760 19.44 -6.01 39.57
C ARG A 760 18.21 -5.22 39.16
N ARG A 761 17.99 -4.11 39.80
CA ARG A 761 17.03 -3.12 39.32
C ARG A 761 17.55 -2.53 38.02
N THR A 762 16.79 -2.66 36.96
CA THR A 762 17.18 -2.33 35.60
C THR A 762 16.23 -1.29 35.01
N ALA A 763 16.85 -0.33 34.32
CA ALA A 763 16.14 0.62 33.47
C ALA A 763 16.60 0.41 32.01
N LEU A 764 15.76 -0.21 31.19
CA LEU A 764 16.05 -0.38 29.76
C LEU A 764 15.40 0.75 28.99
N ILE A 765 16.23 1.60 28.39
CA ILE A 765 15.77 2.74 27.58
C ILE A 765 15.60 2.26 26.13
N LEU A 766 14.37 2.12 25.72
CA LEU A 766 14.00 1.88 24.32
C LEU A 766 13.83 3.23 23.63
N LYS A 767 14.61 3.49 22.59
CA LYS A 767 14.46 4.64 21.71
C LYS A 767 14.02 4.18 20.33
N ASN A 768 12.99 4.79 19.80
CA ASN A 768 12.54 4.53 18.44
C ASN A 768 13.20 5.54 17.49
N VAL A 769 14.20 5.08 16.74
CA VAL A 769 14.85 5.85 15.67
C VAL A 769 14.37 5.43 14.28
N ASP A 770 13.41 4.49 14.21
CA ASP A 770 12.63 4.26 13.00
C ASP A 770 11.75 5.48 12.73
N VAL A 771 11.72 5.95 11.50
CA VAL A 771 10.94 7.15 11.12
C VAL A 771 9.52 6.83 10.70
N GLU A 772 9.16 5.54 10.62
CA GLU A 772 7.92 5.09 10.00
C GLU A 772 6.95 4.38 10.94
N MET A 773 7.46 3.59 11.89
CA MET A 773 6.63 2.64 12.63
C MET A 773 6.83 2.72 14.14
N PRO A 774 5.74 2.54 14.92
CA PRO A 774 5.86 2.36 16.35
C PRO A 774 6.39 0.96 16.66
N HIS A 775 7.13 0.86 17.74
CA HIS A 775 7.67 -0.39 18.25
C HIS A 775 7.46 -0.50 19.74
N ASN A 776 7.22 -1.70 20.25
CA ASN A 776 7.32 -1.99 21.67
C ASN A 776 8.44 -3.02 21.89
N LEU A 777 8.79 -3.24 23.14
CA LEU A 777 9.73 -4.28 23.54
C LEU A 777 9.14 -5.07 24.70
N VAL A 778 9.03 -6.39 24.54
CA VAL A 778 8.51 -7.31 25.54
C VAL A 778 9.57 -8.32 25.86
N ILE A 779 10.00 -8.38 27.13
CA ILE A 779 10.99 -9.36 27.63
C ILE A 779 10.20 -10.56 28.16
N THR A 780 10.58 -11.77 27.72
CA THR A 780 9.89 -13.01 28.09
C THR A 780 10.80 -13.95 28.87
N GLN A 781 10.18 -14.90 29.57
CA GLN A 781 10.89 -16.06 30.07
C GLN A 781 11.48 -16.88 28.92
N PRO A 782 12.57 -17.62 29.12
CA PRO A 782 13.33 -18.28 28.05
C PRO A 782 12.49 -19.19 27.14
N ASP A 783 11.50 -19.88 27.70
CA ASP A 783 10.64 -20.85 27.04
C ASP A 783 9.26 -20.30 26.62
N GLN A 784 9.01 -18.99 26.81
CA GLN A 784 7.71 -18.40 26.60
C GLN A 784 7.61 -17.51 25.33
N LEU A 785 8.71 -17.32 24.61
CA LEU A 785 8.73 -16.44 23.46
C LEU A 785 7.64 -16.79 22.42
N ASP A 786 7.60 -18.08 22.01
CA ASP A 786 6.64 -18.50 20.97
C ASP A 786 5.20 -18.40 21.46
N THR A 787 4.94 -18.71 22.74
CA THR A 787 3.60 -18.58 23.35
C THR A 787 3.15 -17.12 23.39
N VAL A 788 4.05 -16.20 23.76
CA VAL A 788 3.77 -14.75 23.76
C VAL A 788 3.51 -14.25 22.33
N VAL A 789 4.30 -14.71 21.36
CA VAL A 789 4.12 -14.35 19.94
C VAL A 789 2.77 -14.86 19.43
N GLU A 790 2.40 -16.12 19.67
CA GLU A 790 1.11 -16.67 19.27
C GLU A 790 -0.08 -15.90 19.90
N ALA A 791 0.05 -15.54 21.16
CA ALA A 791 -0.97 -14.73 21.84
C ALA A 791 -1.06 -13.32 21.23
N SER A 792 0.08 -12.70 20.90
CA SER A 792 0.13 -11.38 20.26
C SER A 792 -0.45 -11.41 18.84
N MET A 793 -0.25 -12.50 18.10
CA MET A 793 -0.86 -12.68 16.78
C MET A 793 -2.40 -12.67 16.85
N LYS A 794 -2.96 -13.29 17.88
CA LYS A 794 -4.42 -13.25 18.11
C LYS A 794 -4.90 -11.84 18.43
N LEU A 795 -4.08 -11.09 19.19
CA LEU A 795 -4.36 -9.70 19.51
C LEU A 795 -4.30 -8.77 18.28
N ALA A 796 -3.53 -9.11 17.26
CA ALA A 796 -3.46 -8.31 16.04
C ALA A 796 -4.84 -8.16 15.35
N ALA A 797 -5.73 -9.12 15.58
CA ALA A 797 -7.11 -9.10 15.09
C ALA A 797 -8.10 -8.47 16.10
N ASP A 798 -7.65 -8.10 17.30
CA ASP A 798 -8.51 -7.55 18.35
C ASP A 798 -8.47 -6.01 18.31
N PRO A 799 -9.59 -5.33 18.09
CA PRO A 799 -9.65 -3.87 18.03
C PRO A 799 -9.24 -3.17 19.34
N ILE A 800 -9.28 -3.85 20.49
CA ILE A 800 -8.81 -3.27 21.76
C ILE A 800 -7.32 -3.50 22.04
N ALA A 801 -6.66 -4.33 21.25
CA ALA A 801 -5.26 -4.69 21.50
C ALA A 801 -4.32 -3.48 21.50
N ILE A 802 -4.69 -2.41 20.83
CA ILE A 802 -3.94 -1.17 20.86
C ILE A 802 -3.89 -0.53 22.25
N ASN A 803 -4.96 -0.63 23.04
CA ASN A 803 -5.03 -0.08 24.38
C ASN A 803 -4.13 -0.84 25.38
N ILE A 804 -3.77 -2.06 25.01
CA ILE A 804 -2.79 -2.90 25.73
C ILE A 804 -1.48 -3.04 24.94
N HIS A 805 -1.27 -2.15 23.98
CA HIS A 805 -0.03 -2.06 23.19
C HIS A 805 0.36 -3.36 22.44
N TYR A 806 -0.63 -4.19 22.08
CA TYR A 806 -0.46 -5.54 21.50
C TYR A 806 0.34 -6.50 22.39
N VAL A 807 0.38 -6.26 23.69
CA VAL A 807 1.05 -7.13 24.65
C VAL A 807 -0.01 -7.97 25.40
N PRO A 808 -0.05 -9.30 25.21
CA PRO A 808 -1.06 -10.13 25.85
C PRO A 808 -0.94 -10.12 27.37
N GLU A 809 -2.06 -10.23 28.05
CA GLU A 809 -2.08 -10.43 29.51
C GLU A 809 -1.89 -11.91 29.83
N MET A 810 -0.63 -12.30 30.11
CA MET A 810 -0.28 -13.68 30.38
C MET A 810 0.96 -13.80 31.27
N GLU A 811 1.10 -14.97 31.89
CA GLU A 811 2.34 -15.34 32.56
C GLU A 811 3.47 -15.51 31.52
N GLY A 812 4.72 -15.32 31.96
CA GLY A 812 5.88 -15.46 31.08
C GLY A 812 6.40 -14.14 30.49
N ILE A 813 5.72 -13.02 30.69
CA ILE A 813 6.21 -11.68 30.39
C ILE A 813 6.86 -11.10 31.65
N ILE A 814 8.11 -10.70 31.53
CA ILE A 814 8.91 -10.12 32.61
C ILE A 814 8.72 -8.61 32.67
N ALA A 815 8.84 -7.94 31.52
CA ALA A 815 8.68 -6.50 31.40
C ALA A 815 8.28 -6.13 29.98
N MET A 816 7.68 -4.95 29.84
CA MET A 816 7.20 -4.46 28.55
C MET A 816 7.32 -2.94 28.43
N SER A 817 7.41 -2.44 27.21
CA SER A 817 7.12 -1.04 26.92
C SER A 817 5.71 -0.86 26.36
N PRO A 818 5.15 0.34 26.41
CA PRO A 818 4.06 0.71 25.49
C PRO A 818 4.61 0.73 24.07
N LEU A 819 3.75 1.00 23.10
CA LEU A 819 4.20 1.42 21.77
C LEU A 819 4.96 2.73 21.90
N VAL A 820 6.20 2.73 21.41
CA VAL A 820 7.10 3.90 21.36
C VAL A 820 7.11 4.36 19.90
N TYR A 821 6.71 5.60 19.67
CA TYR A 821 6.52 6.15 18.32
C TYR A 821 7.83 6.72 17.75
N PRO A 822 7.89 6.96 16.43
CA PRO A 822 9.07 7.58 15.82
C PRO A 822 9.57 8.82 16.56
N GLY A 823 10.87 8.81 16.89
CA GLY A 823 11.52 9.89 17.65
C GLY A 823 11.33 9.86 19.17
N GLU A 824 10.44 9.03 19.68
CA GLU A 824 10.20 8.88 21.13
C GLU A 824 11.17 7.89 21.79
N GLN A 825 11.17 7.93 23.12
CA GLN A 825 11.86 6.93 23.95
C GLN A 825 11.03 6.60 25.20
N TYR A 826 11.20 5.37 25.68
CA TYR A 826 10.54 4.91 26.90
C TYR A 826 11.49 4.13 27.80
N ALA A 827 11.40 4.34 29.11
CA ALA A 827 12.18 3.62 30.11
C ALA A 827 11.37 2.47 30.70
N ILE A 828 11.79 1.25 30.43
CA ILE A 828 11.21 0.02 30.97
C ILE A 828 11.92 -0.27 32.30
N TYR A 829 11.18 -0.25 33.41
CA TYR A 829 11.74 -0.51 34.74
C TYR A 829 11.32 -1.90 35.21
N PHE A 830 12.31 -2.74 35.55
CA PHE A 830 12.09 -4.08 36.06
C PHE A 830 13.25 -4.57 36.95
N ASP A 831 13.00 -5.61 37.72
CA ASP A 831 14.06 -6.35 38.37
C ASP A 831 14.51 -7.47 37.43
N SER A 832 15.80 -7.50 37.09
CA SER A 832 16.34 -8.57 36.24
C SER A 832 16.16 -9.93 36.89
N PRO A 833 15.94 -11.00 36.12
CA PRO A 833 15.80 -12.34 36.67
C PRO A 833 16.98 -12.73 37.58
N ASP A 834 16.67 -13.48 38.65
CA ASP A 834 17.69 -13.98 39.59
C ASP A 834 18.53 -15.10 38.99
N GLU A 835 17.99 -15.82 38.03
CA GLU A 835 18.67 -16.95 37.37
C GLU A 835 19.45 -16.46 36.15
N PRO A 836 20.78 -16.71 36.09
CA PRO A 836 21.54 -16.44 34.87
C PRO A 836 21.02 -17.26 33.67
N GLY A 837 20.98 -16.59 32.50
CA GLY A 837 20.46 -17.25 31.28
C GLY A 837 20.16 -16.26 30.16
N GLU A 838 19.61 -16.77 29.06
CA GLU A 838 19.18 -16.00 27.92
C GLU A 838 17.68 -15.76 27.97
N TYR A 839 17.27 -14.52 28.06
CA TYR A 839 15.89 -14.07 28.12
C TYR A 839 15.54 -13.35 26.80
N PRO A 840 14.68 -13.93 25.97
CA PRO A 840 14.33 -13.31 24.71
C PRO A 840 13.53 -12.01 24.91
N PHE A 841 13.71 -11.07 24.00
CA PHE A 841 12.79 -9.94 23.85
C PHE A 841 12.32 -9.80 22.41
N VAL A 842 11.11 -9.26 22.24
CA VAL A 842 10.42 -9.21 20.95
C VAL A 842 9.56 -7.96 20.85
N CYS A 843 9.36 -7.46 19.64
CA CYS A 843 8.31 -6.50 19.34
C CYS A 843 7.01 -7.26 19.04
N THR A 844 5.95 -6.98 19.78
CA THR A 844 4.64 -7.63 19.61
C THR A 844 3.68 -6.84 18.72
N PHE A 845 4.15 -5.72 18.16
CA PHE A 845 3.38 -4.98 17.17
C PHE A 845 3.06 -5.88 15.96
N PRO A 846 1.85 -5.81 15.37
CA PRO A 846 1.43 -6.68 14.28
C PRO A 846 2.46 -6.79 13.14
N GLY A 847 2.85 -8.03 12.81
CA GLY A 847 3.85 -8.34 11.78
C GLY A 847 5.31 -8.18 12.17
N HIS A 848 5.66 -7.59 13.33
CA HIS A 848 7.04 -7.32 13.71
C HIS A 848 7.74 -8.49 14.42
N TRP A 849 6.99 -9.32 15.16
CA TRP A 849 7.52 -10.42 16.00
C TRP A 849 8.37 -11.43 15.24
N MET A 850 8.22 -11.55 13.94
CA MET A 850 8.98 -12.52 13.14
C MET A 850 10.47 -12.19 13.07
N ILE A 851 10.83 -10.92 13.11
CA ILE A 851 12.21 -10.47 12.87
C ILE A 851 12.74 -9.50 13.93
N MET A 852 11.85 -8.79 14.59
CA MET A 852 12.25 -7.81 15.60
C MET A 852 12.40 -8.46 16.97
N ARG A 853 13.52 -9.17 17.14
CA ARG A 853 13.84 -9.98 18.32
C ARG A 853 15.29 -9.75 18.77
N GLY A 854 15.54 -10.02 20.04
CA GLY A 854 16.88 -10.01 20.62
C GLY A 854 16.95 -10.82 21.89
N ILE A 855 18.09 -10.77 22.56
CA ILE A 855 18.40 -11.53 23.78
C ILE A 855 18.88 -10.57 24.87
N LEU A 856 18.28 -10.67 26.05
CA LEU A 856 18.80 -10.11 27.28
C LEU A 856 19.54 -11.26 28.00
N GLU A 857 20.86 -11.21 28.04
CA GLU A 857 21.71 -12.14 28.74
C GLU A 857 21.81 -11.71 30.20
N VAL A 858 21.33 -12.53 31.12
CA VAL A 858 21.49 -12.33 32.56
C VAL A 858 22.73 -13.09 33.00
N VAL A 859 23.69 -12.37 33.57
CA VAL A 859 24.96 -12.90 34.06
C VAL A 859 25.02 -12.83 35.60
N GLU A 860 25.95 -13.64 36.23
CA GLU A 860 26.15 -13.67 37.68
C GLU A 860 26.48 -12.30 38.30
#